data_45956b24ca9f22ef0790d24f90725263
#
_entry.id   45956b24ca9f22ef0790d24f90725263
#
_cell.length_a   1.000
_cell.length_b   1.000
_cell.length_c   1.000
_cell.angle_alpha   90.00
_cell.angle_beta   90.00
_cell.angle_gamma   90.00
#
_symmetry.space_group_name_H-M   'P 1'
#
loop_
_entity.id
_entity.type
_entity.pdbx_description
1 polymer ?
#
loop_
_entity_poly.entity_id
_entity_poly.type
_entity_poly.pdbx_seq_one_letter_code
_entity_poly.pdbx_strand_id
1 'polypeptide(L)'
;MERVFKSNMFVYGEVGERLSGIRESEIYQQSAQKIENLIINEMGNLKIAKKLEATNFQHNLIQLIDTKYNFYIGVTKDNKIVTYNKVNGDIGNLLYTHNIEVKNIRIIKMCDDRLFIIGDTTEVFEFNKEKGEIGKSNYLSLLKYPIKDREPVKLDIYRIYRVGNDFRVSLIGTVENPMIEGRNDGIFIAGANVLVKRIYKVYRANVSKENIEPSFLQDGNTFAVFRNFLPQLEQHIFQGKNSYGDSIYKVITEKGYILGNNYINLDHSNYSGGDSSYGGGYYKANYLGKIKGELNYGTLLDVSKLTTVGIYQDRMVFVSNGYLYFSKKSDYFDFRNDTKTDSAFFFKPTPINNIYPEMYDMYVGDKIFVTTSQGVYVISTNNILTSGTYNVFIANEIACNEKTKYSYKKCATLLNGTFYYLTDTNEIRCVEQVPNSQGVETYSSTNLEKYELMPKFTGLDKLKYNNKNYLATFKEEKTDTLYLYEQLEYKVFRRFSLKLDKSINDFIFCNKYILGLIDGIATKLNETENNVAKAILRINPPHMKTEKGGSYSNDYSSRVVRVFIKTLNENKEAIKGIKIKDKMIIKNIVDDDLFNIFKIETSFPILNGFDIEINTKENNKVFEILGIDTKIEVVSD
;
A
#
# COMPACT_ATOMS: atom_id res chain seq x y z
N MET A 1 -47.67 -21.97 24.66
CA MET A 1 -48.02 -20.98 23.59
C MET A 1 -47.01 -21.13 22.48
N GLU A 2 -47.43 -21.43 21.27
CA GLU A 2 -46.50 -21.57 20.13
C GLU A 2 -46.28 -20.20 19.49
N ARG A 3 -45.04 -19.83 19.24
CA ARG A 3 -44.65 -18.61 18.54
C ARG A 3 -43.69 -18.91 17.38
N VAL A 4 -43.64 -18.05 16.38
CA VAL A 4 -42.76 -18.20 15.20
C VAL A 4 -41.75 -17.08 15.17
N PHE A 5 -40.48 -17.47 15.14
CA PHE A 5 -39.36 -16.57 14.87
C PHE A 5 -38.92 -16.75 13.43
N LYS A 6 -38.85 -15.66 12.68
CA LYS A 6 -38.46 -15.66 11.26
C LYS A 6 -37.04 -15.16 11.09
N SER A 7 -36.21 -15.95 10.46
CA SER A 7 -34.87 -15.56 10.00
C SER A 7 -34.86 -15.54 8.48
N ASN A 8 -35.36 -14.45 7.94
CA ASN A 8 -35.45 -14.26 6.48
C ASN A 8 -34.44 -13.20 6.06
N MET A 9 -33.89 -13.37 4.85
CA MET A 9 -33.00 -12.39 4.25
C MET A 9 -31.80 -12.08 5.16
N PHE A 10 -30.77 -12.90 5.10
CA PHE A 10 -29.53 -12.76 5.89
C PHE A 10 -28.68 -11.56 5.40
N VAL A 11 -29.30 -10.38 5.32
CA VAL A 11 -28.70 -9.17 4.72
C VAL A 11 -27.42 -8.76 5.43
N TYR A 12 -27.38 -8.91 6.76
CA TYR A 12 -26.18 -8.55 7.55
C TYR A 12 -25.18 -9.70 7.68
N GLY A 13 -25.47 -10.87 7.11
CA GLY A 13 -24.54 -11.98 7.08
C GLY A 13 -24.22 -12.58 8.45
N GLU A 14 -23.00 -13.05 8.59
CA GLU A 14 -22.47 -13.58 9.85
C GLU A 14 -22.06 -12.43 10.77
N VAL A 15 -22.52 -12.45 12.02
CA VAL A 15 -22.22 -11.41 13.02
C VAL A 15 -21.60 -12.02 14.27
N GLY A 16 -20.80 -11.21 14.96
CA GLY A 16 -20.07 -11.66 16.14
C GLY A 16 -20.95 -11.88 17.38
N GLU A 17 -20.37 -12.51 18.38
CA GLU A 17 -21.05 -12.98 19.60
C GLU A 17 -21.67 -11.86 20.44
N ARG A 18 -21.13 -10.64 20.40
CA ARG A 18 -21.68 -9.48 21.14
C ARG A 18 -23.10 -9.13 20.74
N LEU A 19 -23.50 -9.46 19.52
CA LEU A 19 -24.84 -9.18 19.05
C LEU A 19 -25.90 -9.97 19.83
N SER A 20 -25.55 -11.11 20.42
CA SER A 20 -26.47 -11.91 21.25
C SER A 20 -27.04 -11.11 22.41
N GLY A 21 -26.38 -10.03 22.86
CA GLY A 21 -26.89 -9.11 23.86
C GLY A 21 -27.85 -8.04 23.34
N ILE A 22 -27.96 -7.87 21.98
CA ILE A 22 -28.78 -6.83 21.34
C ILE A 22 -29.85 -7.49 20.45
N ARG A 23 -30.58 -8.45 21.04
CA ARG A 23 -31.54 -9.30 20.33
C ARG A 23 -32.74 -8.57 19.71
N GLU A 24 -32.99 -7.34 20.15
CA GLU A 24 -34.10 -6.51 19.66
C GLU A 24 -33.76 -5.79 18.34
N SER A 25 -32.50 -5.75 17.94
CA SER A 25 -32.09 -5.08 16.74
C SER A 25 -32.57 -5.82 15.49
N GLU A 26 -32.89 -5.07 14.44
CA GLU A 26 -33.19 -5.60 13.11
C GLU A 26 -32.01 -6.42 12.55
N ILE A 27 -30.77 -5.98 12.84
CA ILE A 27 -29.54 -6.68 12.48
C ILE A 27 -29.56 -8.12 13.01
N TYR A 28 -30.03 -8.34 14.25
CA TYR A 28 -30.09 -9.66 14.83
C TYR A 28 -31.05 -10.60 14.09
N GLN A 29 -32.18 -10.09 13.64
CA GLN A 29 -33.19 -10.88 12.92
C GLN A 29 -32.76 -11.23 11.50
N GLN A 30 -31.98 -10.37 10.87
CA GLN A 30 -31.49 -10.51 9.49
C GLN A 30 -30.02 -10.96 9.41
N SER A 31 -29.55 -11.68 10.41
CA SER A 31 -28.19 -12.19 10.51
C SER A 31 -28.15 -13.61 11.06
N ALA A 32 -26.97 -14.23 11.02
CA ALA A 32 -26.71 -15.53 11.61
C ALA A 32 -25.41 -15.48 12.44
N GLN A 33 -25.26 -16.42 13.39
CA GLN A 33 -24.02 -16.57 14.15
C GLN A 33 -22.87 -17.15 13.28
N LYS A 34 -23.22 -17.98 12.29
CA LYS A 34 -22.25 -18.58 11.37
C LYS A 34 -22.90 -18.84 10.01
N ILE A 35 -22.20 -18.43 8.95
CA ILE A 35 -22.56 -18.71 7.56
C ILE A 35 -21.30 -19.27 6.88
N GLU A 36 -21.14 -20.60 6.95
CA GLU A 36 -19.95 -21.27 6.43
C GLU A 36 -20.29 -22.03 5.15
N ASN A 37 -19.51 -21.80 4.11
CA ASN A 37 -19.69 -22.41 2.79
C ASN A 37 -21.03 -22.06 2.11
N LEU A 38 -21.60 -20.91 2.47
CA LEU A 38 -22.80 -20.34 1.87
C LEU A 38 -22.49 -18.91 1.42
N ILE A 39 -22.95 -18.55 0.25
CA ILE A 39 -22.83 -17.20 -0.33
C ILE A 39 -24.15 -16.47 -0.16
N ILE A 40 -24.09 -15.23 0.26
CA ILE A 40 -25.27 -14.37 0.41
C ILE A 40 -25.47 -13.62 -0.91
N ASN A 41 -26.64 -13.77 -1.54
CA ASN A 41 -26.97 -13.01 -2.74
C ASN A 41 -27.46 -11.58 -2.40
N GLU A 42 -27.82 -10.80 -3.42
CA GLU A 42 -28.27 -9.41 -3.25
C GLU A 42 -29.56 -9.30 -2.45
N MET A 43 -30.41 -10.31 -2.50
CA MET A 43 -31.67 -10.37 -1.74
C MET A 43 -31.47 -10.90 -0.30
N GLY A 44 -30.25 -11.23 0.09
CA GLY A 44 -29.98 -11.85 1.40
C GLY A 44 -30.25 -13.35 1.47
N ASN A 45 -30.58 -14.02 0.35
CA ASN A 45 -30.75 -15.47 0.31
C ASN A 45 -29.39 -16.18 0.29
N LEU A 46 -29.37 -17.44 0.74
CA LEU A 46 -28.15 -18.22 0.88
C LEU A 46 -28.03 -19.26 -0.25
N LYS A 47 -26.92 -19.21 -0.98
CA LYS A 47 -26.53 -20.20 -2.00
C LYS A 47 -25.32 -20.99 -1.52
N ILE A 48 -25.22 -22.25 -1.92
CA ILE A 48 -24.03 -23.06 -1.62
C ILE A 48 -22.82 -22.51 -2.35
N ALA A 49 -21.72 -22.39 -1.64
CA ALA A 49 -20.45 -21.92 -2.18
C ALA A 49 -19.81 -22.97 -3.09
N LYS A 50 -19.04 -22.51 -4.07
CA LYS A 50 -18.12 -23.35 -4.83
C LYS A 50 -16.93 -23.70 -3.97
N LYS A 51 -16.40 -24.90 -4.14
CA LYS A 51 -15.23 -25.37 -3.42
C LYS A 51 -13.97 -24.65 -3.95
N LEU A 52 -13.06 -24.34 -3.02
CA LEU A 52 -11.72 -23.89 -3.35
C LEU A 52 -10.75 -25.05 -3.19
N GLU A 53 -10.09 -25.46 -4.26
CA GLU A 53 -9.17 -26.58 -4.25
C GLU A 53 -7.74 -26.15 -4.58
N ALA A 54 -6.78 -26.78 -3.89
CA ALA A 54 -5.37 -26.59 -4.14
C ALA A 54 -4.99 -27.20 -5.49
N THR A 55 -4.29 -26.43 -6.31
CA THR A 55 -3.76 -26.88 -7.60
C THR A 55 -2.33 -27.37 -7.47
N ASN A 56 -1.78 -27.89 -8.58
CA ASN A 56 -0.38 -28.28 -8.67
C ASN A 56 0.61 -27.11 -8.77
N PHE A 57 0.13 -25.86 -8.74
CA PHE A 57 0.98 -24.68 -8.69
C PHE A 57 1.59 -24.57 -7.28
N GLN A 58 2.87 -24.85 -7.18
CA GLN A 58 3.63 -24.83 -5.93
C GLN A 58 4.94 -24.08 -6.15
N HIS A 59 5.09 -22.91 -5.54
CA HIS A 59 6.26 -22.06 -5.71
C HIS A 59 6.66 -21.39 -4.38
N ASN A 60 7.95 -21.15 -4.23
CA ASN A 60 8.51 -20.49 -3.05
C ASN A 60 8.32 -18.95 -3.10
N LEU A 61 7.09 -18.48 -3.17
CA LEU A 61 6.75 -17.05 -3.31
C LEU A 61 6.40 -16.41 -1.98
N ILE A 62 6.76 -15.13 -1.84
CA ILE A 62 6.24 -14.23 -0.80
C ILE A 62 5.25 -13.22 -1.36
N GLN A 63 5.34 -12.94 -2.67
CA GLN A 63 4.47 -11.99 -3.38
C GLN A 63 4.25 -12.45 -4.80
N LEU A 64 3.05 -12.22 -5.32
CA LEU A 64 2.71 -12.33 -6.73
C LEU A 64 1.99 -11.05 -7.18
N ILE A 65 2.41 -10.51 -8.32
CA ILE A 65 1.86 -9.29 -8.91
C ILE A 65 1.30 -9.63 -10.28
N ASP A 66 0.02 -9.32 -10.49
CA ASP A 66 -0.61 -9.38 -11.79
C ASP A 66 -0.29 -8.09 -12.55
N THR A 67 0.49 -8.20 -13.62
CA THR A 67 0.87 -7.05 -14.44
C THR A 67 -0.17 -6.78 -15.52
N LYS A 68 -0.16 -5.58 -16.08
CA LYS A 68 -0.93 -5.25 -17.29
C LYS A 68 -0.42 -5.96 -18.55
N TYR A 69 0.74 -6.60 -18.48
CA TYR A 69 1.38 -7.33 -19.58
C TYR A 69 1.04 -8.82 -19.56
N ASN A 70 1.56 -9.56 -20.53
CA ASN A 70 1.31 -11.00 -20.63
C ASN A 70 2.17 -11.87 -19.70
N PHE A 71 2.53 -11.35 -18.54
CA PHE A 71 3.27 -12.08 -17.51
C PHE A 71 2.89 -11.64 -16.09
N TYR A 72 3.13 -12.54 -15.13
CA TYR A 72 3.10 -12.28 -13.69
C TYR A 72 4.52 -12.05 -13.18
N ILE A 73 4.65 -11.25 -12.13
CA ILE A 73 5.90 -11.07 -11.39
C ILE A 73 5.75 -11.71 -10.03
N GLY A 74 6.64 -12.63 -9.69
CA GLY A 74 6.76 -13.23 -8.37
C GLY A 74 8.01 -12.74 -7.66
N VAL A 75 7.95 -12.62 -6.34
CA VAL A 75 9.12 -12.47 -5.47
C VAL A 75 9.18 -13.67 -4.54
N THR A 76 10.35 -14.30 -4.47
CA THR A 76 10.55 -15.56 -3.75
C THR A 76 11.17 -15.33 -2.37
N LYS A 77 11.08 -16.34 -1.49
CA LYS A 77 11.70 -16.30 -0.15
C LYS A 77 13.22 -16.30 -0.18
N ASP A 78 13.82 -16.83 -1.24
CA ASP A 78 15.26 -16.85 -1.48
C ASP A 78 15.76 -15.60 -2.23
N ASN A 79 15.03 -14.49 -2.11
CA ASN A 79 15.39 -13.18 -2.66
C ASN A 79 15.62 -13.20 -4.17
N LYS A 80 14.66 -13.74 -4.91
CA LYS A 80 14.65 -13.66 -6.38
C LYS A 80 13.37 -13.04 -6.88
N ILE A 81 13.48 -12.32 -8.00
CA ILE A 81 12.34 -11.95 -8.83
C ILE A 81 12.21 -13.00 -9.91
N VAL A 82 11.00 -13.46 -10.13
CA VAL A 82 10.64 -14.43 -11.15
C VAL A 82 9.51 -13.89 -12.00
N THR A 83 9.50 -14.19 -13.27
CA THR A 83 8.36 -13.90 -14.14
C THR A 83 7.76 -15.19 -14.67
N TYR A 84 6.44 -15.22 -14.77
CA TYR A 84 5.67 -16.34 -15.33
C TYR A 84 4.80 -15.83 -16.47
N ASN A 85 4.73 -16.56 -17.57
CA ASN A 85 3.81 -16.18 -18.64
C ASN A 85 2.34 -16.34 -18.21
N LYS A 86 1.46 -15.59 -18.86
CA LYS A 86 0.00 -15.77 -18.72
C LYS A 86 -0.51 -16.69 -19.82
N VAL A 87 -1.20 -17.76 -19.41
CA VAL A 87 -1.87 -18.67 -20.32
C VAL A 87 -3.37 -18.62 -20.03
N ASN A 88 -4.15 -18.04 -20.92
CA ASN A 88 -5.60 -17.81 -20.72
C ASN A 88 -5.92 -17.04 -19.44
N GLY A 89 -5.01 -16.16 -19.02
CA GLY A 89 -5.13 -15.41 -17.77
C GLY A 89 -4.66 -16.16 -16.53
N ASP A 90 -4.19 -17.40 -16.67
CA ASP A 90 -3.59 -18.20 -15.60
C ASP A 90 -2.07 -18.07 -15.55
N ILE A 91 -1.48 -18.47 -14.42
CA ILE A 91 -0.02 -18.53 -14.25
C ILE A 91 0.48 -19.73 -15.03
N GLY A 92 1.32 -19.48 -16.02
CA GLY A 92 1.95 -20.52 -16.82
C GLY A 92 3.38 -20.83 -16.40
N ASN A 93 4.27 -21.01 -17.37
CA ASN A 93 5.65 -21.40 -17.12
C ASN A 93 6.51 -20.24 -16.62
N LEU A 94 7.55 -20.58 -15.87
CA LEU A 94 8.62 -19.66 -15.48
C LEU A 94 9.35 -19.17 -16.74
N LEU A 95 9.48 -17.84 -16.89
CA LEU A 95 10.18 -17.20 -17.99
C LEU A 95 11.61 -16.82 -17.61
N TYR A 96 11.76 -16.00 -16.59
CA TYR A 96 13.04 -15.44 -16.14
C TYR A 96 13.17 -15.44 -14.63
N THR A 97 14.42 -15.42 -14.18
CA THR A 97 14.79 -15.30 -12.76
C THR A 97 15.92 -14.30 -12.62
N HIS A 98 15.83 -13.41 -11.63
CA HIS A 98 16.84 -12.43 -11.29
C HIS A 98 17.06 -12.37 -9.78
N ASN A 99 18.29 -12.21 -9.32
CA ASN A 99 18.60 -12.15 -7.90
C ASN A 99 18.35 -10.73 -7.35
N ILE A 100 17.91 -10.64 -6.11
CA ILE A 100 17.72 -9.40 -5.34
C ILE A 100 18.85 -9.29 -4.32
N GLU A 101 19.52 -8.16 -4.26
CA GLU A 101 20.58 -7.88 -3.30
C GLU A 101 20.04 -7.23 -2.01
N VAL A 102 18.82 -6.69 -2.04
CA VAL A 102 18.17 -6.06 -0.89
C VAL A 102 17.94 -7.07 0.22
N LYS A 103 18.42 -6.73 1.42
CA LYS A 103 18.15 -7.51 2.64
C LYS A 103 16.94 -6.94 3.38
N ASN A 104 16.31 -7.79 4.23
CA ASN A 104 15.18 -7.39 5.06
C ASN A 104 14.07 -6.70 4.24
N ILE A 105 13.65 -7.32 3.13
CA ILE A 105 12.64 -6.77 2.23
C ILE A 105 11.37 -6.46 3.01
N ARG A 106 10.87 -5.22 2.88
CA ARG A 106 9.63 -4.73 3.48
C ARG A 106 8.58 -4.42 2.43
N ILE A 107 8.95 -3.68 1.41
CA ILE A 107 8.03 -3.19 0.39
C ILE A 107 8.38 -3.82 -0.96
N ILE A 108 7.38 -4.35 -1.62
CA ILE A 108 7.43 -4.86 -2.99
C ILE A 108 6.26 -4.21 -3.72
N LYS A 109 6.55 -3.24 -4.58
CA LYS A 109 5.50 -2.49 -5.29
C LYS A 109 5.84 -2.24 -6.74
N MET A 110 4.83 -2.41 -7.58
CA MET A 110 4.88 -2.00 -8.97
C MET A 110 4.37 -0.57 -9.10
N CYS A 111 5.21 0.33 -9.58
CA CYS A 111 4.87 1.72 -9.85
C CYS A 111 5.27 2.06 -11.28
N ASP A 112 4.32 2.48 -12.09
CA ASP A 112 4.48 2.56 -13.53
C ASP A 112 4.94 1.19 -14.09
N ASP A 113 6.02 1.15 -14.84
CA ASP A 113 6.58 -0.10 -15.38
C ASP A 113 7.80 -0.59 -14.58
N ARG A 114 7.94 -0.14 -13.31
CA ARG A 114 9.08 -0.43 -12.43
C ARG A 114 8.65 -1.15 -11.18
N LEU A 115 9.39 -2.20 -10.84
CA LEU A 115 9.24 -2.89 -9.57
C LEU A 115 10.23 -2.32 -8.56
N PHE A 116 9.72 -1.77 -7.49
CA PHE A 116 10.48 -1.28 -6.34
C PHE A 116 10.56 -2.37 -5.28
N ILE A 117 11.77 -2.67 -4.85
CA ILE A 117 12.05 -3.55 -3.71
C ILE A 117 12.79 -2.74 -2.67
N ILE A 118 12.17 -2.54 -1.52
CA ILE A 118 12.66 -1.69 -0.44
C ILE A 118 12.86 -2.54 0.81
N GLY A 119 14.03 -2.48 1.38
CA GLY A 119 14.43 -3.13 2.62
C GLY A 119 15.46 -2.27 3.35
N ASP A 120 16.63 -2.84 3.64
CA ASP A 120 17.77 -2.06 4.19
C ASP A 120 18.32 -1.08 3.14
N THR A 121 18.17 -1.44 1.87
CA THR A 121 18.45 -0.61 0.70
C THR A 121 17.26 -0.62 -0.25
N THR A 122 17.33 0.15 -1.34
CA THR A 122 16.28 0.17 -2.36
C THR A 122 16.86 -0.26 -3.71
N GLU A 123 16.22 -1.23 -4.35
CA GLU A 123 16.46 -1.60 -5.73
C GLU A 123 15.22 -1.40 -6.59
N VAL A 124 15.45 -1.06 -7.84
CA VAL A 124 14.39 -0.89 -8.85
C VAL A 124 14.70 -1.78 -10.04
N PHE A 125 13.70 -2.46 -10.53
CA PHE A 125 13.80 -3.35 -11.68
C PHE A 125 12.84 -2.91 -12.78
N GLU A 126 13.28 -3.07 -14.01
CA GLU A 126 12.49 -2.85 -15.22
C GLU A 126 12.35 -4.16 -16.00
N PHE A 127 11.31 -4.22 -16.81
CA PHE A 127 10.95 -5.44 -17.53
C PHE A 127 10.83 -5.18 -19.02
N ASN A 128 11.31 -6.12 -19.81
CA ASN A 128 10.93 -6.17 -21.21
C ASN A 128 9.43 -6.50 -21.29
N LYS A 129 8.63 -5.57 -21.83
CA LYS A 129 7.16 -5.62 -21.81
C LYS A 129 6.59 -6.79 -22.61
N GLU A 130 7.32 -7.26 -23.60
CA GLU A 130 6.91 -8.36 -24.47
C GLU A 130 7.37 -9.72 -23.94
N LYS A 131 8.61 -9.79 -23.47
CA LYS A 131 9.26 -11.06 -23.08
C LYS A 131 9.21 -11.34 -21.58
N GLY A 132 8.97 -10.32 -20.74
CA GLY A 132 9.04 -10.44 -19.28
C GLY A 132 10.46 -10.60 -18.73
N GLU A 133 11.50 -10.34 -19.53
CA GLU A 133 12.91 -10.34 -19.11
C GLU A 133 13.17 -9.22 -18.10
N ILE A 134 13.95 -9.51 -17.05
CA ILE A 134 14.16 -8.65 -15.90
C ILE A 134 15.53 -8.02 -15.97
N GLY A 135 15.60 -6.71 -15.72
CA GLY A 135 16.86 -5.97 -15.58
C GLY A 135 16.85 -5.02 -14.40
N LYS A 136 18.00 -4.83 -13.75
CA LYS A 136 18.17 -3.80 -12.73
C LYS A 136 18.10 -2.41 -13.39
N SER A 137 17.23 -1.55 -12.90
CA SER A 137 17.04 -0.20 -13.41
C SER A 137 18.00 0.78 -12.76
N ASN A 138 18.47 1.74 -13.55
CA ASN A 138 19.24 2.87 -13.04
C ASN A 138 18.34 4.06 -12.61
N TYR A 139 17.04 3.85 -12.48
CA TYR A 139 16.04 4.87 -12.19
C TYR A 139 16.44 5.79 -11.04
N LEU A 140 16.85 5.22 -9.89
CA LEU A 140 17.21 6.01 -8.71
C LEU A 140 18.42 6.93 -8.95
N SER A 141 19.34 6.52 -9.81
CA SER A 141 20.52 7.34 -10.16
C SER A 141 20.20 8.48 -11.11
N LEU A 142 19.06 8.44 -11.79
CA LEU A 142 18.60 9.45 -12.73
C LEU A 142 17.71 10.52 -12.09
N LEU A 143 17.35 10.37 -10.81
CA LEU A 143 16.48 11.30 -10.12
C LEU A 143 17.14 12.69 -9.97
N LYS A 144 16.31 13.72 -10.15
CA LYS A 144 16.62 15.10 -9.83
C LYS A 144 16.00 15.42 -8.47
N TYR A 145 16.83 15.72 -7.48
CA TYR A 145 16.41 15.82 -6.10
C TYR A 145 15.84 17.18 -5.71
N PRO A 146 14.95 17.23 -4.69
CA PRO A 146 14.52 18.48 -4.10
C PRO A 146 15.69 19.16 -3.41
N ILE A 147 15.62 20.44 -3.38
CA ILE A 147 16.65 21.32 -2.88
C ILE A 147 16.25 21.78 -1.48
N LYS A 148 17.15 21.70 -0.53
CA LYS A 148 16.91 22.17 0.82
C LYS A 148 17.32 23.61 0.96
N ASP A 149 16.34 24.51 1.09
CA ASP A 149 16.57 25.88 1.55
C ASP A 149 16.96 25.88 3.02
N ARG A 150 18.21 25.92 3.40
CA ARG A 150 18.48 26.17 4.85
C ARG A 150 19.80 26.78 5.22
N GLU A 151 20.83 26.63 4.45
CA GLU A 151 22.08 27.35 4.73
C GLU A 151 22.55 28.06 3.48
N PRO A 152 22.75 29.37 3.53
CA PRO A 152 23.23 30.09 2.39
C PRO A 152 24.60 29.55 1.98
N VAL A 153 24.77 29.32 0.69
CA VAL A 153 26.08 29.04 0.14
C VAL A 153 26.94 30.23 0.35
N LYS A 154 28.08 30.05 1.00
CA LYS A 154 29.07 31.11 1.16
C LYS A 154 30.20 30.89 0.18
N LEU A 155 30.35 31.84 -0.69
CA LEU A 155 31.46 31.91 -1.63
C LEU A 155 32.40 33.04 -1.20
N ASP A 156 33.57 32.66 -0.73
CA ASP A 156 34.63 33.62 -0.40
C ASP A 156 35.45 33.95 -1.62
N ILE A 157 35.67 35.23 -1.85
CA ILE A 157 36.44 35.77 -2.97
C ILE A 157 37.77 36.27 -2.47
N TYR A 158 38.81 35.80 -3.08
CA TYR A 158 40.19 36.13 -2.76
C TYR A 158 40.87 36.82 -3.89
N ARG A 159 41.85 37.67 -3.53
CA ARG A 159 42.76 38.31 -4.48
C ARG A 159 44.20 38.06 -4.07
N ILE A 160 45.06 37.87 -5.07
CA ILE A 160 46.48 37.70 -4.91
C ILE A 160 47.15 39.07 -5.10
N TYR A 161 47.98 39.43 -4.15
CA TYR A 161 48.77 40.67 -4.18
C TYR A 161 50.25 40.35 -4.11
N ARG A 162 51.06 41.04 -4.90
CA ARG A 162 52.49 40.95 -4.81
C ARG A 162 52.99 41.85 -3.67
N VAL A 163 53.84 41.32 -2.82
CA VAL A 163 54.46 42.05 -1.69
C VAL A 163 55.96 41.80 -1.76
N GLY A 164 56.71 42.73 -2.31
CA GLY A 164 58.13 42.52 -2.57
C GLY A 164 58.38 41.40 -3.59
N ASN A 165 59.15 40.42 -3.19
CA ASN A 165 59.40 39.21 -3.98
C ASN A 165 58.43 38.05 -3.69
N ASP A 166 57.43 38.28 -2.84
CA ASP A 166 56.49 37.25 -2.41
C ASP A 166 55.05 37.61 -2.77
N PHE A 167 54.11 36.65 -2.57
CA PHE A 167 52.69 36.85 -2.81
C PHE A 167 51.90 36.67 -1.51
N ARG A 168 50.87 37.50 -1.34
CA ARG A 168 49.82 37.35 -0.29
C ARG A 168 48.48 37.09 -0.93
N VAL A 169 47.70 36.26 -0.27
CA VAL A 169 46.29 35.96 -0.60
C VAL A 169 45.41 36.62 0.44
N SER A 170 44.52 37.48 0.01
CA SER A 170 43.62 38.21 0.91
C SER A 170 42.18 38.00 0.49
N LEU A 171 41.31 37.76 1.51
CA LEU A 171 39.88 37.73 1.32
C LEU A 171 39.41 39.15 0.99
N ILE A 172 38.72 39.32 -0.12
CA ILE A 172 38.17 40.59 -0.57
C ILE A 172 36.65 40.69 -0.44
N GLY A 173 35.97 39.58 -0.25
CA GLY A 173 34.53 39.56 -0.03
C GLY A 173 33.98 38.14 0.18
N THR A 174 32.79 38.07 0.77
CA THR A 174 32.00 36.85 0.88
C THR A 174 30.61 37.13 0.33
N VAL A 175 30.10 36.24 -0.52
CA VAL A 175 28.75 36.35 -1.07
C VAL A 175 27.96 35.15 -0.64
N GLU A 176 26.74 35.39 -0.13
CA GLU A 176 25.77 34.36 0.20
C GLU A 176 24.86 34.10 -1.00
N ASN A 177 24.62 32.84 -1.32
CA ASN A 177 23.80 32.39 -2.46
C ASN A 177 24.22 33.06 -3.78
N PRO A 178 25.51 32.93 -4.20
CA PRO A 178 26.04 33.66 -5.32
C PRO A 178 25.38 33.26 -6.63
N MET A 179 24.97 34.22 -7.43
CA MET A 179 24.71 34.00 -8.84
C MET A 179 26.03 34.01 -9.61
N ILE A 180 26.31 32.93 -10.31
CA ILE A 180 27.56 32.72 -11.03
C ILE A 180 27.26 32.73 -12.53
N GLU A 181 27.96 33.61 -13.28
CA GLU A 181 27.85 33.73 -14.73
C GLU A 181 29.20 33.51 -15.39
N GLY A 182 29.29 32.53 -16.28
CA GLY A 182 30.49 32.33 -17.08
C GLY A 182 30.63 33.41 -18.13
N ARG A 183 31.87 33.94 -18.28
CA ARG A 183 32.27 34.91 -19.29
C ARG A 183 33.55 34.45 -19.97
N ASN A 184 33.86 35.00 -21.12
CA ASN A 184 35.05 34.61 -21.89
C ASN A 184 36.38 34.79 -21.13
N ASP A 185 36.43 35.74 -20.20
CA ASP A 185 37.60 36.11 -19.42
C ASP A 185 37.61 35.58 -17.98
N GLY A 186 36.58 34.86 -17.59
CA GLY A 186 36.47 34.28 -16.26
C GLY A 186 35.06 34.01 -15.83
N ILE A 187 34.82 34.00 -14.52
CA ILE A 187 33.55 33.70 -13.88
C ILE A 187 33.08 34.94 -13.15
N PHE A 188 31.99 35.53 -13.58
CA PHE A 188 31.40 36.68 -12.93
C PHE A 188 30.50 36.23 -11.75
N ILE A 189 30.74 36.80 -10.57
CA ILE A 189 29.98 36.56 -9.36
C ILE A 189 29.10 37.78 -9.12
N ALA A 190 27.80 37.62 -9.41
CA ALA A 190 26.82 38.65 -9.09
C ALA A 190 26.66 38.76 -7.57
N GLY A 191 26.46 39.97 -7.07
CA GLY A 191 26.44 40.24 -5.63
C GLY A 191 27.75 40.75 -5.06
N ALA A 192 28.89 40.28 -5.56
CA ALA A 192 30.21 40.89 -5.31
C ALA A 192 30.67 41.79 -6.45
N ASN A 193 30.06 41.66 -7.59
CA ASN A 193 30.45 42.41 -8.82
C ASN A 193 31.89 42.15 -9.24
N VAL A 194 32.40 40.96 -9.05
CA VAL A 194 33.78 40.55 -9.26
C VAL A 194 33.85 39.45 -10.31
N LEU A 195 34.83 39.60 -11.21
CA LEU A 195 35.23 38.55 -12.14
C LEU A 195 36.37 37.74 -11.50
N VAL A 196 36.12 36.44 -11.26
CA VAL A 196 37.17 35.53 -10.77
C VAL A 196 37.65 34.62 -11.90
N LYS A 197 38.95 34.34 -11.91
CA LYS A 197 39.55 33.47 -12.93
C LYS A 197 39.33 31.99 -12.64
N ARG A 198 39.18 31.63 -11.37
CA ARG A 198 39.02 30.24 -10.93
C ARG A 198 38.08 30.15 -9.74
N ILE A 199 37.37 29.01 -9.60
CA ILE A 199 36.63 28.63 -8.39
C ILE A 199 37.24 27.35 -7.87
N TYR A 200 37.62 27.36 -6.59
CA TYR A 200 38.19 26.21 -5.91
C TYR A 200 37.17 25.50 -5.07
N LYS A 201 37.32 24.19 -4.99
CA LYS A 201 36.63 23.32 -4.07
C LYS A 201 37.22 23.48 -2.67
N VAL A 202 36.42 23.40 -1.64
CA VAL A 202 36.73 23.67 -0.23
C VAL A 202 38.18 23.44 0.18
N TYR A 203 38.80 24.52 0.70
CA TYR A 203 40.04 24.44 1.46
C TYR A 203 39.73 24.26 2.96
N ARG A 204 40.50 23.44 3.66
CA ARG A 204 40.41 23.34 5.12
C ARG A 204 40.96 24.66 5.71
N ALA A 205 40.10 25.36 6.40
CA ALA A 205 40.27 26.46 7.34
C ALA A 205 40.94 27.76 6.83
N ASN A 206 42.11 27.79 6.26
CA ASN A 206 42.79 29.05 5.85
C ASN A 206 43.33 28.91 4.44
N VAL A 207 42.91 29.81 3.57
CA VAL A 207 43.46 29.91 2.21
C VAL A 207 44.75 30.74 2.28
N SER A 208 45.86 30.12 1.97
CA SER A 208 47.19 30.76 1.89
C SER A 208 47.82 30.55 0.51
N LYS A 209 48.95 31.22 0.26
CA LYS A 209 49.65 31.07 -1.02
C LYS A 209 50.12 29.63 -1.29
N GLU A 210 50.41 28.89 -0.22
CA GLU A 210 50.89 27.50 -0.29
C GLU A 210 49.81 26.55 -0.84
N ASN A 211 48.53 26.95 -0.73
CA ASN A 211 47.40 26.19 -1.26
C ASN A 211 47.06 26.49 -2.70
N ILE A 212 47.84 27.37 -3.36
CA ILE A 212 47.56 27.85 -4.71
C ILE A 212 48.70 27.44 -5.63
N GLU A 213 48.31 26.97 -6.80
CA GLU A 213 49.25 26.57 -7.84
C GLU A 213 50.22 27.70 -8.18
N PRO A 214 51.56 27.46 -8.21
CA PRO A 214 52.55 28.50 -8.45
C PRO A 214 52.32 29.30 -9.74
N SER A 215 51.85 28.68 -10.80
CA SER A 215 51.52 29.32 -12.08
C SER A 215 50.36 30.32 -11.98
N PHE A 216 49.51 30.18 -10.97
CA PHE A 216 48.36 31.06 -10.71
C PHE A 216 48.71 32.22 -9.75
N LEU A 217 49.84 32.15 -9.07
CA LEU A 217 50.33 33.21 -8.17
C LEU A 217 50.83 34.41 -9.00
N GLN A 218 49.88 35.23 -9.43
CA GLN A 218 50.14 36.46 -10.19
C GLN A 218 49.41 37.62 -9.51
N ASP A 219 50.05 38.80 -9.50
CA ASP A 219 49.45 39.98 -8.92
C ASP A 219 48.13 40.34 -9.62
N GLY A 220 47.10 40.61 -8.82
CA GLY A 220 45.76 40.94 -9.30
C GLY A 220 44.89 39.75 -9.66
N ASN A 221 45.38 38.52 -9.67
CA ASN A 221 44.53 37.35 -9.89
C ASN A 221 43.49 37.19 -8.78
N THR A 222 42.27 36.89 -9.18
CA THR A 222 41.13 36.65 -8.27
C THR A 222 40.63 35.23 -8.43
N PHE A 223 40.21 34.65 -7.33
CA PHE A 223 39.58 33.34 -7.29
C PHE A 223 38.52 33.26 -6.19
N ALA A 224 37.65 32.31 -6.27
CA ALA A 224 36.62 32.08 -5.26
C ALA A 224 36.72 30.69 -4.66
N VAL A 225 36.27 30.56 -3.41
CA VAL A 225 36.28 29.31 -2.65
C VAL A 225 34.93 29.11 -1.99
N PHE A 226 34.31 27.97 -2.20
CA PHE A 226 33.08 27.56 -1.47
C PHE A 226 33.42 27.07 -0.06
N ARG A 227 32.94 27.75 0.98
CA ARG A 227 33.23 27.37 2.36
C ARG A 227 32.31 26.28 2.94
N ASN A 228 31.03 26.30 2.62
CA ASN A 228 30.05 25.40 3.20
C ASN A 228 29.65 24.28 2.25
N PHE A 229 30.40 24.11 1.20
CA PHE A 229 30.11 23.15 0.16
C PHE A 229 31.16 22.04 0.19
N LEU A 230 30.72 20.83 0.57
CA LEU A 230 31.49 19.60 0.45
C LEU A 230 30.94 18.78 -0.75
N PRO A 231 31.24 19.13 -1.98
CA PRO A 231 30.86 18.28 -3.10
C PRO A 231 31.81 17.08 -3.10
N GLN A 232 31.31 15.96 -2.66
CA GLN A 232 31.90 14.69 -3.01
C GLN A 232 31.37 14.34 -4.40
N LEU A 233 32.14 14.66 -5.41
CA LEU A 233 31.86 14.31 -6.80
C LEU A 233 32.26 12.86 -6.99
N GLU A 234 31.33 11.93 -6.79
CA GLU A 234 31.66 10.51 -6.87
C GLU A 234 31.39 9.89 -8.23
N GLN A 235 30.48 10.42 -9.03
CA GLN A 235 30.21 9.84 -10.34
C GLN A 235 29.93 10.89 -11.40
N HIS A 236 30.68 10.83 -12.47
CA HIS A 236 30.43 11.55 -13.72
C HIS A 236 29.76 10.57 -14.69
N ILE A 237 28.48 10.73 -14.95
CA ILE A 237 27.76 9.90 -15.92
C ILE A 237 27.79 10.60 -17.26
N PHE A 238 28.47 9.98 -18.22
CA PHE A 238 28.50 10.44 -19.60
C PHE A 238 27.08 10.39 -20.18
N GLN A 239 26.60 11.54 -20.69
CA GLN A 239 25.26 11.67 -21.27
C GLN A 239 25.27 11.80 -22.80
N GLY A 240 26.41 11.84 -23.41
CA GLY A 240 26.55 12.02 -24.84
C GLY A 240 27.46 13.19 -25.19
N LYS A 241 27.45 13.55 -26.46
CA LYS A 241 28.16 14.72 -26.96
C LYS A 241 27.16 15.80 -27.38
N ASN A 242 27.53 17.06 -27.17
CA ASN A 242 26.73 18.17 -27.69
C ASN A 242 26.91 18.33 -29.21
N SER A 243 26.20 19.29 -29.81
CA SER A 243 26.32 19.62 -31.23
C SER A 243 27.71 20.05 -31.69
N TYR A 244 28.61 20.37 -30.76
CA TYR A 244 30.01 20.79 -31.02
C TYR A 244 31.01 19.67 -30.76
N GLY A 245 30.52 18.47 -30.37
CA GLY A 245 31.38 17.30 -30.14
C GLY A 245 31.92 17.17 -28.72
N ASP A 246 31.59 18.10 -27.80
CA ASP A 246 32.04 18.04 -26.40
C ASP A 246 31.27 17.03 -25.60
N SER A 247 31.95 16.33 -24.68
CA SER A 247 31.36 15.36 -23.81
C SER A 247 30.51 16.02 -22.73
N ILE A 248 29.25 15.64 -22.65
CA ILE A 248 28.31 16.08 -21.61
C ILE A 248 28.28 15.02 -20.49
N TYR A 249 28.46 15.48 -19.25
CA TYR A 249 28.42 14.63 -18.07
C TYR A 249 27.33 15.11 -17.12
N LYS A 250 26.53 14.19 -16.64
CA LYS A 250 25.69 14.41 -15.47
C LYS A 250 26.55 14.21 -14.23
N VAL A 251 26.70 15.25 -13.45
CA VAL A 251 27.40 15.17 -12.16
C VAL A 251 26.40 14.78 -11.09
N ILE A 252 26.58 13.62 -10.51
CA ILE A 252 25.85 13.16 -9.33
C ILE A 252 26.81 13.23 -8.15
N THR A 253 26.42 13.94 -7.11
CA THR A 253 27.15 13.95 -5.86
C THR A 253 26.52 12.98 -4.88
N GLU A 254 27.29 12.39 -4.00
CA GLU A 254 26.82 11.50 -2.92
C GLU A 254 25.69 12.10 -2.08
N LYS A 255 25.58 13.40 -2.02
CA LYS A 255 24.58 14.12 -1.24
C LYS A 255 23.46 14.73 -2.10
N GLY A 256 23.34 14.34 -3.34
CA GLY A 256 22.22 14.73 -4.20
C GLY A 256 22.17 16.19 -4.62
N TYR A 257 23.30 16.83 -4.81
CA TYR A 257 23.34 18.20 -5.30
C TYR A 257 23.18 18.25 -6.83
N ILE A 258 22.30 19.12 -7.28
CA ILE A 258 22.18 19.49 -8.68
C ILE A 258 22.62 20.96 -8.81
N LEU A 259 23.66 21.20 -9.57
CA LEU A 259 24.05 22.54 -9.95
C LEU A 259 23.14 23.00 -11.11
N GLY A 260 22.06 23.71 -10.78
CA GLY A 260 21.17 24.39 -11.71
C GLY A 260 20.58 23.55 -12.86
N ASN A 261 19.81 24.20 -13.74
CA ASN A 261 19.24 23.57 -14.94
C ASN A 261 20.26 23.43 -16.09
N ASN A 262 21.47 23.88 -15.91
CA ASN A 262 22.50 23.87 -16.92
C ASN A 262 23.59 22.86 -16.58
N TYR A 263 23.97 22.07 -17.55
CA TYR A 263 25.07 21.13 -17.42
C TYR A 263 26.37 21.95 -17.34
N ILE A 264 27.17 21.70 -16.30
CA ILE A 264 28.54 22.14 -16.30
C ILE A 264 29.32 21.17 -17.19
N ASN A 265 29.82 21.65 -18.31
CA ASN A 265 30.78 20.89 -19.10
C ASN A 265 32.10 20.89 -18.34
N LEU A 266 32.45 19.77 -17.73
CA LEU A 266 33.76 19.55 -17.15
C LEU A 266 34.64 18.95 -18.25
N ASP A 267 35.41 19.81 -18.92
CA ASP A 267 36.41 19.33 -19.84
C ASP A 267 37.56 18.69 -19.07
N HIS A 268 37.55 17.35 -19.04
CA HIS A 268 38.61 16.58 -18.41
C HIS A 268 40.00 16.78 -19.09
N SER A 269 40.04 17.24 -20.33
CA SER A 269 41.31 17.51 -21.03
C SER A 269 42.09 18.66 -20.41
N ASN A 270 41.40 19.51 -19.64
CA ASN A 270 42.00 20.62 -18.89
C ASN A 270 42.11 20.34 -17.38
N TYR A 271 41.89 19.12 -16.95
CA TYR A 271 42.21 18.66 -15.60
C TYR A 271 43.72 18.48 -15.51
N SER A 272 44.42 19.57 -15.27
CA SER A 272 45.81 19.48 -14.81
C SER A 272 45.70 18.93 -13.38
N GLY A 273 46.02 17.65 -13.24
CA GLY A 273 46.00 16.96 -11.96
C GLY A 273 46.80 17.76 -10.95
N GLY A 274 46.13 18.50 -10.11
CA GLY A 274 46.73 19.04 -8.91
C GLY A 274 47.21 17.84 -8.13
N ASP A 275 48.44 17.89 -7.71
CA ASP A 275 49.05 16.89 -6.86
C ASP A 275 48.06 16.49 -5.75
N SER A 276 47.69 15.23 -5.69
CA SER A 276 46.77 14.68 -4.71
C SER A 276 47.19 14.93 -3.26
N SER A 277 48.44 15.35 -3.06
CA SER A 277 49.00 15.75 -1.76
C SER A 277 48.39 17.03 -1.18
N TYR A 278 47.68 17.86 -1.96
CA TYR A 278 47.15 19.14 -1.52
C TYR A 278 45.64 19.16 -1.26
N GLY A 279 44.92 18.08 -1.41
CA GLY A 279 43.51 17.93 -1.02
C GLY A 279 42.51 18.91 -1.66
N GLY A 280 42.91 19.68 -2.66
CA GLY A 280 42.12 20.67 -3.38
C GLY A 280 42.27 20.53 -4.87
N GLY A 281 41.26 19.96 -5.54
CA GLY A 281 41.16 20.03 -6.97
C GLY A 281 40.60 21.39 -7.42
N TYR A 282 41.11 21.97 -8.47
CA TYR A 282 40.48 23.10 -9.13
C TYR A 282 39.83 22.64 -10.43
N TYR A 283 38.72 23.29 -10.76
CA TYR A 283 38.00 23.00 -11.99
C TYR A 283 38.07 24.22 -12.90
N LYS A 284 38.49 24.04 -14.12
CA LYS A 284 38.26 25.00 -15.17
C LYS A 284 36.86 24.72 -15.72
N ALA A 285 35.92 25.56 -15.37
CA ALA A 285 34.61 25.48 -15.97
C ALA A 285 34.66 26.14 -17.35
N ASN A 286 34.59 25.32 -18.39
CA ASN A 286 34.34 25.83 -19.75
C ASN A 286 32.81 25.89 -19.90
N TYR A 287 32.31 27.10 -20.12
CA TYR A 287 30.87 27.34 -20.22
C TYR A 287 30.36 27.18 -21.63
N LEU A 288 29.34 26.40 -21.79
CA LEU A 288 28.40 26.49 -22.88
C LEU A 288 27.14 27.23 -22.38
N GLY A 289 27.23 28.59 -22.28
CA GLY A 289 26.08 29.41 -21.91
C GLY A 289 26.07 29.93 -20.47
N LYS A 290 25.10 30.79 -20.16
CA LYS A 290 24.89 31.40 -18.84
C LYS A 290 24.44 30.36 -17.82
N ILE A 291 25.22 30.16 -16.77
CA ILE A 291 24.71 29.48 -15.58
C ILE A 291 23.76 30.46 -14.90
N LYS A 292 22.47 30.26 -15.09
CA LYS A 292 21.44 30.81 -14.23
C LYS A 292 21.00 29.69 -13.32
N GLY A 293 21.43 29.68 -12.07
CA GLY A 293 21.01 28.69 -11.10
C GLY A 293 21.36 29.14 -9.71
N GLU A 294 20.46 29.01 -8.81
CA GLU A 294 20.72 29.01 -7.38
C GLU A 294 21.50 27.75 -7.05
N LEU A 295 22.60 27.88 -6.32
CA LEU A 295 23.30 26.74 -5.75
C LEU A 295 22.51 26.24 -4.54
N ASN A 296 21.97 25.08 -4.64
CA ASN A 296 21.08 24.54 -3.65
C ASN A 296 21.69 23.34 -2.93
N TYR A 297 21.46 23.25 -1.62
CA TYR A 297 22.09 22.30 -0.72
C TYR A 297 21.19 21.16 -0.31
N GLY A 298 21.77 19.99 -0.26
CA GLY A 298 21.33 18.80 0.48
C GLY A 298 19.88 18.42 0.28
N THR A 299 19.66 17.27 -0.27
CA THR A 299 18.32 16.70 -0.35
C THR A 299 17.89 16.13 1.00
N LEU A 300 16.63 16.36 1.38
CA LEU A 300 15.99 15.61 2.45
C LEU A 300 15.59 14.21 1.98
N LEU A 301 15.45 14.02 0.67
CA LEU A 301 15.10 12.74 0.06
C LEU A 301 16.33 11.83 0.01
N ASP A 302 16.35 10.85 0.90
CA ASP A 302 17.30 9.76 0.90
C ASP A 302 16.68 8.53 0.24
N VAL A 303 17.04 8.28 -1.01
CA VAL A 303 16.49 7.14 -1.78
C VAL A 303 17.02 5.79 -1.32
N SER A 304 18.10 5.77 -0.53
CA SER A 304 18.58 4.54 0.11
C SER A 304 17.70 4.13 1.30
N LYS A 305 16.93 5.09 1.85
CA LYS A 305 16.05 4.92 3.01
C LYS A 305 14.59 5.19 2.69
N LEU A 306 14.14 4.78 1.52
CA LEU A 306 12.72 4.85 1.20
C LEU A 306 11.92 3.97 2.17
N THR A 307 10.79 4.51 2.63
CA THR A 307 9.81 3.75 3.40
C THR A 307 8.84 3.06 2.45
N THR A 308 8.29 3.80 1.49
CA THR A 308 7.34 3.27 0.51
C THR A 308 7.29 4.18 -0.72
N VAL A 309 6.62 3.72 -1.77
CA VAL A 309 6.47 4.39 -3.05
C VAL A 309 5.06 4.21 -3.62
N GLY A 310 4.62 5.17 -4.44
CA GLY A 310 3.35 5.09 -5.16
C GLY A 310 3.26 6.12 -6.28
N ILE A 311 2.16 6.12 -7.01
CA ILE A 311 1.85 7.13 -8.03
C ILE A 311 0.49 7.73 -7.72
N TYR A 312 0.41 9.06 -7.65
CA TYR A 312 -0.81 9.79 -7.40
C TYR A 312 -0.94 11.00 -8.32
N GLN A 313 -2.06 11.11 -9.03
CA GLN A 313 -2.32 12.20 -9.98
C GLN A 313 -1.13 12.50 -10.92
N ASP A 314 -0.61 11.43 -11.54
CA ASP A 314 0.50 11.49 -12.48
C ASP A 314 1.81 12.07 -11.87
N ARG A 315 2.03 11.81 -10.59
CA ARG A 315 3.27 12.12 -9.84
C ARG A 315 3.79 10.88 -9.17
N MET A 316 5.08 10.64 -9.24
CA MET A 316 5.74 9.67 -8.37
C MET A 316 5.76 10.21 -6.95
N VAL A 317 5.39 9.38 -5.99
CA VAL A 317 5.38 9.73 -4.57
C VAL A 317 6.34 8.83 -3.82
N PHE A 318 7.29 9.43 -3.11
CA PHE A 318 8.19 8.73 -2.20
C PHE A 318 7.90 9.11 -0.76
N VAL A 319 7.98 8.15 0.13
CA VAL A 319 8.04 8.39 1.57
C VAL A 319 9.45 8.09 2.06
N SER A 320 10.08 9.06 2.67
CA SER A 320 11.44 8.94 3.24
C SER A 320 11.58 9.83 4.46
N ASN A 321 12.17 9.33 5.54
CA ASN A 321 12.43 10.08 6.78
C ASN A 321 11.20 10.83 7.34
N GLY A 322 10.00 10.27 7.17
CA GLY A 322 8.75 10.87 7.63
C GLY A 322 8.21 12.02 6.77
N TYR A 323 8.78 12.24 5.60
CA TYR A 323 8.29 13.19 4.59
C TYR A 323 7.68 12.46 3.41
N LEU A 324 6.69 13.10 2.78
CA LEU A 324 6.18 12.71 1.47
C LEU A 324 6.76 13.65 0.42
N TYR A 325 7.34 13.07 -0.63
CA TYR A 325 7.93 13.77 -1.77
C TYR A 325 7.13 13.46 -3.01
N PHE A 326 6.71 14.48 -3.71
CA PHE A 326 5.95 14.39 -4.96
C PHE A 326 6.80 14.88 -6.12
N SER A 327 6.95 14.08 -7.16
CA SER A 327 7.61 14.51 -8.37
C SER A 327 6.85 15.61 -9.10
N LYS A 328 7.46 16.25 -10.09
CA LYS A 328 6.71 17.03 -11.06
C LYS A 328 5.64 16.17 -11.72
N LYS A 329 4.53 16.80 -12.10
CA LYS A 329 3.47 16.12 -12.85
C LYS A 329 4.04 15.64 -14.18
N SER A 330 3.76 14.38 -14.53
CA SER A 330 4.22 13.71 -15.76
C SER A 330 5.75 13.57 -15.91
N ASP A 331 6.54 13.96 -14.90
CA ASP A 331 7.99 13.72 -14.85
C ASP A 331 8.37 13.03 -13.54
N TYR A 332 8.39 11.69 -13.56
CA TYR A 332 8.68 10.84 -12.39
C TYR A 332 10.14 10.89 -11.95
N PHE A 333 11.01 11.58 -12.69
CA PHE A 333 12.42 11.73 -12.35
C PHE A 333 12.74 13.07 -11.66
N ASP A 334 11.83 14.06 -11.73
CA ASP A 334 12.09 15.40 -11.24
C ASP A 334 11.36 15.73 -9.94
N PHE A 335 12.11 15.78 -8.84
CA PHE A 335 11.64 16.14 -7.50
C PHE A 335 12.06 17.55 -7.08
N ARG A 336 12.55 18.38 -8.01
CA ARG A 336 12.97 19.75 -7.72
C ARG A 336 11.77 20.69 -7.63
N ASN A 337 11.75 21.49 -6.56
CA ASN A 337 10.75 22.55 -6.41
C ASN A 337 11.04 23.67 -7.40
N ASP A 338 10.02 24.21 -8.00
CA ASP A 338 10.03 25.48 -8.71
C ASP A 338 8.71 26.24 -8.40
N THR A 339 8.50 27.42 -8.98
CA THR A 339 7.32 28.24 -8.71
C THR A 339 6.10 27.88 -9.55
N LYS A 340 6.17 26.84 -10.36
CA LYS A 340 5.08 26.43 -11.26
C LYS A 340 4.07 25.54 -10.53
N THR A 341 2.82 25.53 -11.00
CA THR A 341 1.73 24.74 -10.44
C THR A 341 1.93 23.24 -10.59
N ASP A 342 2.68 22.80 -11.58
CA ASP A 342 3.05 21.41 -11.83
C ASP A 342 4.37 20.99 -11.14
N SER A 343 4.97 21.90 -10.37
CA SER A 343 6.22 21.69 -9.65
C SER A 343 6.15 20.49 -8.71
N ALA A 344 7.30 19.90 -8.47
CA ALA A 344 7.50 18.96 -7.37
C ALA A 344 7.39 19.70 -6.03
N PHE A 345 6.98 18.97 -5.00
CA PHE A 345 6.92 19.50 -3.65
C PHE A 345 7.07 18.36 -2.63
N PHE A 346 7.27 18.74 -1.38
CA PHE A 346 7.33 17.78 -0.28
C PHE A 346 6.80 18.42 1.00
N PHE A 347 6.32 17.58 1.92
CA PHE A 347 5.90 18.00 3.24
C PHE A 347 6.03 16.88 4.25
N LYS A 348 6.04 17.25 5.51
CA LYS A 348 5.93 16.34 6.64
C LYS A 348 4.52 16.46 7.21
N PRO A 349 3.74 15.37 7.32
CA PRO A 349 2.42 15.43 7.94
C PRO A 349 2.49 15.92 9.38
N THR A 350 1.39 16.48 9.84
CA THR A 350 1.24 16.90 11.25
C THR A 350 1.39 15.71 12.19
N PRO A 351 1.92 15.90 13.40
CA PRO A 351 2.03 14.80 14.36
C PRO A 351 0.63 14.30 14.78
N ILE A 352 0.53 13.02 15.09
CA ILE A 352 -0.64 12.41 15.74
C ILE A 352 -0.35 12.38 17.23
N ASN A 353 -1.25 12.91 18.07
CA ASN A 353 -1.05 13.00 19.52
C ASN A 353 0.30 13.63 19.91
N ASN A 354 0.72 14.67 19.21
CA ASN A 354 2.02 15.35 19.39
C ASN A 354 3.26 14.48 19.10
N ILE A 355 3.08 13.31 18.49
CA ILE A 355 4.16 12.40 18.11
C ILE A 355 4.22 12.29 16.59
N TYR A 356 5.41 12.41 15.99
CA TYR A 356 5.60 12.07 14.60
C TYR A 356 5.65 10.55 14.47
N PRO A 357 4.61 9.92 13.87
CA PRO A 357 4.55 8.49 13.79
C PRO A 357 5.56 7.92 12.78
N GLU A 358 6.00 6.70 13.02
CA GLU A 358 6.67 5.91 11.99
C GLU A 358 5.66 5.58 10.88
N MET A 359 5.97 5.96 9.65
CA MET A 359 5.17 5.59 8.49
C MET A 359 5.51 4.18 8.05
N TYR A 360 4.50 3.37 7.76
CA TYR A 360 4.66 1.97 7.40
C TYR A 360 4.55 1.75 5.89
N ASP A 361 3.38 2.03 5.34
CA ASP A 361 3.11 1.85 3.91
C ASP A 361 2.08 2.87 3.40
N MET A 362 2.02 3.02 2.08
CA MET A 362 1.15 3.95 1.39
C MET A 362 0.27 3.20 0.38
N TYR A 363 -1.01 3.51 0.38
CA TYR A 363 -2.00 2.97 -0.54
C TYR A 363 -2.61 4.11 -1.33
N VAL A 364 -2.61 3.98 -2.64
CA VAL A 364 -3.04 5.05 -3.55
C VAL A 364 -4.27 4.63 -4.34
N GLY A 365 -5.32 5.42 -4.25
CA GLY A 365 -6.54 5.35 -5.04
C GLY A 365 -6.92 6.74 -5.54
N ASP A 366 -8.15 7.15 -5.32
CA ASP A 366 -8.61 8.54 -5.47
C ASP A 366 -7.97 9.48 -4.43
N LYS A 367 -7.45 8.92 -3.36
CA LYS A 367 -6.72 9.55 -2.26
C LYS A 367 -5.49 8.73 -1.90
N ILE A 368 -4.61 9.30 -1.10
CA ILE A 368 -3.47 8.58 -0.53
C ILE A 368 -3.78 8.25 0.92
N PHE A 369 -3.64 6.98 1.30
CA PHE A 369 -3.73 6.50 2.67
C PHE A 369 -2.35 6.06 3.13
N VAL A 370 -1.90 6.56 4.28
CA VAL A 370 -0.60 6.18 4.85
C VAL A 370 -0.83 5.54 6.21
N THR A 371 -0.47 4.27 6.32
CA THR A 371 -0.51 3.53 7.59
C THR A 371 0.68 3.89 8.45
N THR A 372 0.45 4.05 9.75
CA THR A 372 1.48 4.49 10.68
C THR A 372 1.40 3.79 12.03
N SER A 373 2.43 3.99 12.85
CA SER A 373 2.48 3.51 14.24
C SER A 373 1.50 4.20 15.19
N GLN A 374 0.76 5.23 14.74
CA GLN A 374 -0.17 5.98 15.60
C GLN A 374 -1.56 6.13 14.97
N GLY A 375 -1.73 5.77 13.71
CA GLY A 375 -3.00 5.93 13.00
C GLY A 375 -2.88 5.91 11.50
N VAL A 376 -3.87 6.46 10.80
CA VAL A 376 -3.91 6.54 9.34
C VAL A 376 -4.02 7.98 8.90
N TYR A 377 -3.07 8.44 8.07
CA TYR A 377 -3.21 9.69 7.34
C TYR A 377 -4.01 9.49 6.05
N VAL A 378 -4.88 10.44 5.75
CA VAL A 378 -5.53 10.58 4.46
C VAL A 378 -5.07 11.87 3.81
N ILE A 379 -4.51 11.76 2.61
CA ILE A 379 -4.07 12.93 1.84
C ILE A 379 -4.98 13.02 0.64
N SER A 380 -5.67 14.12 0.53
CA SER A 380 -6.64 14.40 -0.53
C SER A 380 -6.43 15.78 -1.14
N THR A 381 -7.09 16.02 -2.25
CA THR A 381 -7.21 17.32 -2.87
C THR A 381 -8.55 17.40 -3.59
N ASN A 382 -9.17 18.56 -3.56
CA ASN A 382 -10.43 18.80 -4.29
C ASN A 382 -10.19 19.14 -5.77
N ASN A 383 -8.94 19.38 -6.14
CA ASN A 383 -8.52 19.79 -7.47
C ASN A 383 -7.23 19.08 -7.90
N ILE A 384 -6.45 19.73 -8.76
CA ILE A 384 -5.11 19.28 -9.10
C ILE A 384 -4.22 19.41 -7.88
N LEU A 385 -3.47 18.35 -7.57
CA LEU A 385 -2.53 18.33 -6.46
C LEU A 385 -1.33 19.26 -6.71
N THR A 386 -1.16 20.22 -5.84
CA THR A 386 -0.02 21.16 -5.80
C THR A 386 0.45 21.36 -4.37
N SER A 387 1.53 22.07 -4.17
CA SER A 387 2.03 22.44 -2.82
C SER A 387 1.03 23.28 -1.98
N GLY A 388 0.02 23.88 -2.60
CA GLY A 388 -0.98 24.72 -1.93
C GLY A 388 -2.39 24.12 -1.88
N THR A 389 -2.61 22.94 -2.49
CA THR A 389 -3.98 22.38 -2.62
C THR A 389 -4.18 21.04 -1.94
N TYR A 390 -3.13 20.44 -1.35
CA TYR A 390 -3.27 19.20 -0.61
C TYR A 390 -3.85 19.44 0.78
N ASN A 391 -4.66 18.49 1.24
CA ASN A 391 -5.16 18.42 2.60
C ASN A 391 -4.65 17.14 3.26
N VAL A 392 -4.31 17.21 4.54
CA VAL A 392 -3.90 16.06 5.34
C VAL A 392 -4.89 15.89 6.48
N PHE A 393 -5.51 14.72 6.54
CA PHE A 393 -6.45 14.35 7.59
C PHE A 393 -5.90 13.17 8.39
N ILE A 394 -6.30 13.08 9.65
CA ILE A 394 -6.09 11.92 10.50
C ILE A 394 -7.42 11.20 10.58
N ALA A 395 -7.51 10.00 9.99
CA ALA A 395 -8.75 9.23 9.97
C ALA A 395 -9.04 8.58 11.33
N ASN A 396 -8.00 8.20 12.06
CA ASN A 396 -8.07 7.76 13.44
C ASN A 396 -6.71 7.88 14.12
N GLU A 397 -6.71 7.69 15.43
CA GLU A 397 -5.53 7.71 16.30
C GLU A 397 -5.23 6.32 16.90
N ILE A 398 -5.60 5.25 16.17
CA ILE A 398 -5.35 3.86 16.56
C ILE A 398 -4.24 3.32 15.69
N ALA A 399 -3.19 2.80 16.30
CA ALA A 399 -2.02 2.25 15.63
C ALA A 399 -2.40 1.19 14.58
N CYS A 400 -1.77 1.23 13.43
CA CYS A 400 -1.87 0.17 12.44
C CYS A 400 -1.02 -1.03 12.88
N ASN A 401 -1.42 -2.23 12.47
CA ASN A 401 -0.65 -3.44 12.75
C ASN A 401 0.76 -3.31 12.16
N GLU A 402 1.78 -3.67 12.92
CA GLU A 402 3.18 -3.60 12.46
C GLU A 402 3.46 -4.39 11.17
N LYS A 403 2.68 -5.45 10.92
CA LYS A 403 2.79 -6.20 9.67
C LYS A 403 2.52 -5.35 8.43
N THR A 404 1.86 -4.18 8.57
CA THR A 404 1.66 -3.23 7.47
C THR A 404 2.97 -2.59 6.98
N LYS A 405 4.06 -2.68 7.74
CA LYS A 405 5.43 -2.36 7.26
C LYS A 405 5.87 -3.25 6.09
N TYR A 406 5.23 -4.39 5.92
CA TYR A 406 5.58 -5.38 4.92
C TYR A 406 4.45 -5.51 3.89
N SER A 407 4.60 -4.89 2.73
CA SER A 407 3.54 -4.87 1.70
C SER A 407 3.08 -6.26 1.25
N TYR A 408 3.95 -7.26 1.36
CA TYR A 408 3.64 -8.66 1.04
C TYR A 408 2.87 -9.39 2.16
N LYS A 409 2.82 -8.86 3.38
CA LYS A 409 2.02 -9.43 4.48
C LYS A 409 0.53 -9.13 4.36
N LYS A 410 0.17 -8.24 3.45
CA LYS A 410 -1.23 -7.92 3.15
C LYS A 410 -2.09 -7.69 4.40
N CYS A 411 -1.83 -6.59 5.08
CA CYS A 411 -2.59 -6.16 6.26
C CYS A 411 -3.40 -4.90 6.02
N ALA A 412 -3.37 -4.38 4.80
CA ALA A 412 -4.20 -3.27 4.34
C ALA A 412 -4.43 -3.35 2.83
N THR A 413 -5.57 -2.82 2.37
CA THR A 413 -5.93 -2.86 0.95
C THR A 413 -6.96 -1.77 0.61
N LEU A 414 -7.06 -1.46 -0.70
CA LEU A 414 -8.12 -0.65 -1.26
C LEU A 414 -9.11 -1.54 -2.00
N LEU A 415 -10.38 -1.43 -1.67
CA LEU A 415 -11.47 -2.13 -2.34
C LEU A 415 -12.60 -1.15 -2.62
N ASN A 416 -12.99 -1.00 -3.89
CA ASN A 416 -14.07 -0.11 -4.33
C ASN A 416 -13.96 1.34 -3.79
N GLY A 417 -12.73 1.88 -3.75
CA GLY A 417 -12.45 3.24 -3.24
C GLY A 417 -12.36 3.35 -1.71
N THR A 418 -12.77 2.34 -0.96
CA THR A 418 -12.67 2.32 0.50
C THR A 418 -11.33 1.68 0.92
N PHE A 419 -10.66 2.30 1.89
CA PHE A 419 -9.42 1.79 2.46
C PHE A 419 -9.69 0.95 3.70
N TYR A 420 -9.15 -0.28 3.72
CA TYR A 420 -9.26 -1.23 4.82
C TYR A 420 -7.90 -1.56 5.39
N TYR A 421 -7.82 -1.71 6.70
CA TYR A 421 -6.56 -2.04 7.37
C TYR A 421 -6.79 -2.79 8.68
N LEU A 422 -5.75 -3.51 9.13
CA LEU A 422 -5.70 -4.12 10.46
C LEU A 422 -5.05 -3.14 11.45
N THR A 423 -5.64 -3.07 12.64
CA THR A 423 -5.04 -2.36 13.78
C THR A 423 -4.01 -3.24 14.50
N ASP A 424 -3.25 -2.65 15.41
CA ASP A 424 -2.35 -3.35 16.33
C ASP A 424 -3.08 -4.38 17.22
N THR A 425 -4.37 -4.14 17.49
CA THR A 425 -5.27 -5.06 18.21
C THR A 425 -5.91 -6.11 17.29
N ASN A 426 -5.49 -6.21 16.03
CA ASN A 426 -6.03 -7.13 15.03
C ASN A 426 -7.53 -6.91 14.70
N GLU A 427 -8.05 -5.71 14.87
CA GLU A 427 -9.36 -5.30 14.38
C GLU A 427 -9.29 -4.92 12.91
N ILE A 428 -10.33 -5.22 12.14
CA ILE A 428 -10.49 -4.74 10.78
C ILE A 428 -11.22 -3.40 10.82
N ARG A 429 -10.60 -2.38 10.25
CA ARG A 429 -11.21 -1.06 10.11
C ARG A 429 -11.25 -0.61 8.66
N CYS A 430 -12.26 0.19 8.33
CA CYS A 430 -12.33 0.92 7.07
C CYS A 430 -12.26 2.42 7.32
N VAL A 431 -11.64 3.15 6.40
CA VAL A 431 -11.61 4.62 6.39
C VAL A 431 -12.66 5.11 5.43
N GLU A 432 -13.56 5.95 5.92
CA GLU A 432 -14.68 6.49 5.17
C GLU A 432 -14.70 8.01 5.29
N GLN A 433 -15.08 8.68 4.20
CA GLN A 433 -15.36 10.11 4.22
C GLN A 433 -16.68 10.35 4.93
N VAL A 434 -16.65 11.22 5.93
CA VAL A 434 -17.85 11.61 6.70
C VAL A 434 -18.22 13.03 6.33
N PRO A 435 -19.40 13.28 5.78
CA PRO A 435 -19.89 14.63 5.58
C PRO A 435 -20.10 15.28 6.95
N ASN A 436 -19.48 16.41 7.19
CA ASN A 436 -19.84 17.22 8.35
C ASN A 436 -20.94 18.22 8.01
N SER A 437 -21.59 18.76 9.05
CA SER A 437 -22.69 19.73 8.92
C SER A 437 -22.29 21.04 8.24
N GLN A 438 -20.99 21.31 8.06
CA GLN A 438 -20.44 22.52 7.45
C GLN A 438 -19.93 22.27 6.02
N GLY A 439 -20.09 21.05 5.47
CA GLY A 439 -19.57 20.70 4.14
C GLY A 439 -18.04 20.53 4.08
N VAL A 440 -17.36 20.53 5.25
CA VAL A 440 -15.93 20.28 5.31
C VAL A 440 -15.66 18.78 5.21
N GLU A 441 -14.73 18.40 4.37
CA GLU A 441 -14.29 17.02 4.22
C GLU A 441 -13.64 16.54 5.53
N THR A 442 -14.11 15.43 6.07
CA THR A 442 -13.54 14.75 7.23
C THR A 442 -13.53 13.25 7.01
N TYR A 443 -12.68 12.55 7.74
CA TYR A 443 -12.55 11.09 7.66
C TYR A 443 -12.71 10.47 9.03
N SER A 444 -13.31 9.30 9.07
CA SER A 444 -13.40 8.49 10.27
C SER A 444 -13.08 7.04 9.96
N SER A 445 -12.71 6.27 10.96
CA SER A 445 -12.55 4.84 10.81
C SER A 445 -13.64 4.08 11.56
N THR A 446 -14.21 3.09 10.87
CA THR A 446 -15.26 2.23 11.41
C THR A 446 -14.70 0.81 11.59
N ASN A 447 -14.94 0.21 12.77
CA ASN A 447 -14.64 -1.19 13.02
C ASN A 447 -15.69 -2.06 12.33
N LEU A 448 -15.29 -2.96 11.43
CA LEU A 448 -16.18 -3.89 10.74
C LEU A 448 -16.74 -4.94 11.69
N GLU A 449 -15.96 -5.31 12.69
CA GLU A 449 -16.23 -6.41 13.62
C GLU A 449 -16.56 -5.92 15.03
N LYS A 450 -17.33 -4.84 15.12
CA LYS A 450 -17.73 -4.27 16.42
C LYS A 450 -18.47 -5.26 17.34
N TYR A 451 -19.02 -6.35 16.80
CA TYR A 451 -19.71 -7.40 17.53
C TYR A 451 -18.84 -8.62 17.89
N GLU A 452 -17.60 -8.69 17.41
CA GLU A 452 -16.64 -9.71 17.85
C GLU A 452 -16.11 -9.39 19.26
N LEU A 453 -15.98 -10.40 20.10
CA LEU A 453 -15.41 -10.22 21.45
C LEU A 453 -13.90 -10.07 21.41
N MET A 454 -13.24 -10.89 20.60
CA MET A 454 -11.78 -10.90 20.43
C MET A 454 -11.45 -11.08 18.96
N PRO A 455 -11.40 -9.98 18.18
CA PRO A 455 -10.98 -10.07 16.82
C PRO A 455 -9.49 -10.44 16.77
N LYS A 456 -9.17 -11.61 16.21
CA LYS A 456 -7.79 -12.07 16.01
C LYS A 456 -7.53 -12.24 14.52
N PHE A 457 -7.89 -11.23 13.75
CA PHE A 457 -7.69 -11.28 12.31
C PHE A 457 -6.22 -11.11 11.95
N THR A 458 -5.79 -11.83 10.94
CA THR A 458 -4.45 -11.75 10.39
C THR A 458 -4.53 -11.86 8.88
N GLY A 459 -3.81 -10.99 8.16
CA GLY A 459 -3.92 -10.88 6.71
C GLY A 459 -5.25 -10.27 6.25
N LEU A 460 -5.16 -9.32 5.34
CA LEU A 460 -6.29 -8.58 4.80
C LEU A 460 -5.98 -8.13 3.37
N ASP A 461 -6.74 -8.60 2.39
CA ASP A 461 -6.62 -8.14 1.01
C ASP A 461 -7.95 -8.30 0.25
N LYS A 462 -8.02 -7.75 -0.93
CA LYS A 462 -9.13 -7.93 -1.85
C LYS A 462 -9.03 -9.27 -2.55
N LEU A 463 -10.17 -9.89 -2.74
CA LEU A 463 -10.29 -11.17 -3.44
C LEU A 463 -11.46 -11.13 -4.42
N LYS A 464 -11.25 -11.65 -5.61
CA LYS A 464 -12.33 -11.95 -6.55
C LYS A 464 -12.78 -13.40 -6.35
N TYR A 465 -14.03 -13.58 -5.94
CA TYR A 465 -14.65 -14.89 -5.77
C TYR A 465 -16.08 -14.86 -6.35
N ASN A 466 -16.47 -15.89 -7.06
CA ASN A 466 -17.79 -15.99 -7.72
C ASN A 466 -18.16 -14.71 -8.51
N ASN A 467 -17.18 -14.17 -9.28
CA ASN A 467 -17.27 -12.94 -10.06
C ASN A 467 -17.55 -11.64 -9.29
N LYS A 468 -17.51 -11.65 -7.96
CA LYS A 468 -17.61 -10.47 -7.10
C LYS A 468 -16.30 -10.19 -6.38
N ASN A 469 -16.09 -8.93 -6.00
CA ASN A 469 -14.95 -8.52 -5.21
C ASN A 469 -15.32 -8.50 -3.73
N TYR A 470 -14.51 -9.14 -2.92
CA TYR A 470 -14.66 -9.21 -1.47
C TYR A 470 -13.39 -8.71 -0.78
N LEU A 471 -13.56 -8.21 0.42
CA LEU A 471 -12.46 -8.11 1.37
C LEU A 471 -12.28 -9.48 2.00
N ALA A 472 -11.09 -10.04 1.94
CA ALA A 472 -10.78 -11.37 2.44
C ALA A 472 -9.82 -11.28 3.63
N THR A 473 -10.07 -12.09 4.65
CA THR A 473 -9.26 -12.20 5.86
C THR A 473 -9.37 -13.58 6.47
N PHE A 474 -8.52 -13.88 7.44
CA PHE A 474 -8.58 -15.11 8.23
C PHE A 474 -8.21 -14.82 9.68
N LYS A 475 -8.57 -15.73 10.60
CA LYS A 475 -8.20 -15.66 12.02
C LYS A 475 -6.98 -16.53 12.29
N GLU A 476 -6.09 -16.07 13.16
CA GLU A 476 -4.85 -16.79 13.51
C GLU A 476 -5.11 -18.21 14.00
N GLU A 477 -6.19 -18.43 14.75
CA GLU A 477 -6.58 -19.73 15.30
C GLU A 477 -7.37 -20.62 14.33
N LYS A 478 -7.81 -20.09 13.16
CA LYS A 478 -8.64 -20.79 12.17
C LYS A 478 -8.11 -20.55 10.76
N THR A 479 -6.91 -21.04 10.51
CA THR A 479 -6.22 -20.86 9.23
C THR A 479 -6.84 -21.67 8.08
N ASP A 480 -7.79 -22.55 8.37
CA ASP A 480 -8.59 -23.28 7.38
C ASP A 480 -9.90 -22.56 7.01
N THR A 481 -10.13 -21.36 7.53
CA THR A 481 -11.36 -20.61 7.31
C THR A 481 -11.08 -19.22 6.77
N LEU A 482 -11.57 -18.94 5.58
CA LEU A 482 -11.47 -17.64 4.91
C LEU A 482 -12.75 -16.86 5.13
N TYR A 483 -12.67 -15.69 5.75
CA TYR A 483 -13.80 -14.78 5.94
C TYR A 483 -13.84 -13.77 4.79
N LEU A 484 -15.02 -13.63 4.19
CA LEU A 484 -15.27 -12.73 3.06
C LEU A 484 -16.29 -11.68 3.48
N TYR A 485 -15.95 -10.42 3.25
CA TYR A 485 -16.80 -9.26 3.54
C TYR A 485 -17.21 -8.58 2.25
N GLU A 486 -18.48 -8.24 2.17
CA GLU A 486 -19.04 -7.40 1.11
C GLU A 486 -19.62 -6.12 1.74
N GLN A 487 -19.25 -4.98 1.19
CA GLN A 487 -19.87 -3.70 1.56
C GLN A 487 -21.16 -3.55 0.76
N LEU A 488 -22.28 -3.42 1.43
CA LEU A 488 -23.59 -3.21 0.82
C LEU A 488 -23.89 -1.73 0.65
N GLU A 489 -23.73 -0.97 1.74
CA GLU A 489 -23.98 0.46 1.84
C GLU A 489 -22.98 1.07 2.82
N TYR A 490 -23.07 2.39 3.02
CA TYR A 490 -22.26 3.11 3.99
C TYR A 490 -22.38 2.47 5.39
N LYS A 491 -21.26 2.03 5.94
CA LYS A 491 -21.15 1.33 7.25
C LYS A 491 -21.92 0.01 7.40
N VAL A 492 -22.46 -0.52 6.31
CA VAL A 492 -23.16 -1.80 6.32
C VAL A 492 -22.32 -2.84 5.58
N PHE A 493 -21.83 -3.80 6.35
CA PHE A 493 -21.02 -4.91 5.84
C PHE A 493 -21.72 -6.22 6.17
N ARG A 494 -21.61 -7.18 5.27
CA ARG A 494 -22.02 -8.54 5.51
C ARG A 494 -20.84 -9.49 5.34
N ARG A 495 -20.77 -10.50 6.19
CA ARG A 495 -19.70 -11.50 6.22
C ARG A 495 -20.28 -12.89 6.00
N PHE A 496 -19.51 -13.72 5.35
CA PHE A 496 -19.66 -15.17 5.35
C PHE A 496 -18.28 -15.82 5.32
N SER A 497 -18.21 -17.13 5.58
CA SER A 497 -16.94 -17.83 5.63
C SER A 497 -16.90 -19.01 4.65
N LEU A 498 -15.70 -19.27 4.13
CA LEU A 498 -15.40 -20.45 3.31
C LEU A 498 -14.41 -21.32 4.08
N LYS A 499 -14.76 -22.58 4.28
CA LYS A 499 -13.87 -23.55 4.88
C LYS A 499 -13.02 -24.21 3.81
N LEU A 500 -11.71 -24.21 4.01
CA LEU A 500 -10.74 -24.82 3.12
C LEU A 500 -10.46 -26.26 3.56
N ASP A 501 -10.08 -27.11 2.63
CA ASP A 501 -9.75 -28.52 2.92
C ASP A 501 -8.43 -28.67 3.68
N LYS A 502 -7.55 -27.65 3.63
CA LYS A 502 -6.24 -27.63 4.27
C LYS A 502 -6.06 -26.35 5.07
N SER A 503 -5.38 -26.46 6.19
CA SER A 503 -4.91 -25.31 6.95
C SER A 503 -3.83 -24.59 6.17
N ILE A 504 -3.92 -23.26 6.15
CA ILE A 504 -3.01 -22.38 5.44
C ILE A 504 -2.30 -21.50 6.47
N ASN A 505 -0.96 -21.44 6.39
CA ASN A 505 -0.17 -20.66 7.35
C ASN A 505 -0.26 -19.15 7.10
N ASP A 506 -0.45 -18.75 5.83
CA ASP A 506 -0.61 -17.37 5.41
C ASP A 506 -1.24 -17.32 4.01
N PHE A 507 -1.70 -16.13 3.59
CA PHE A 507 -2.21 -15.91 2.23
C PHE A 507 -1.31 -14.95 1.47
N ILE A 508 -1.11 -15.26 0.20
CA ILE A 508 -0.58 -14.33 -0.78
C ILE A 508 -1.72 -14.00 -1.72
N PHE A 509 -2.29 -12.81 -1.58
CA PHE A 509 -3.37 -12.40 -2.46
C PHE A 509 -2.83 -11.82 -3.76
N CYS A 510 -3.42 -12.25 -4.86
CA CYS A 510 -3.29 -11.67 -6.18
C CYS A 510 -4.70 -11.27 -6.64
N ASN A 511 -4.83 -10.32 -7.54
CA ASN A 511 -6.14 -9.83 -8.00
C ASN A 511 -7.08 -10.93 -8.53
N LYS A 512 -6.54 -12.07 -8.96
CA LYS A 512 -7.29 -13.18 -9.56
C LYS A 512 -7.24 -14.47 -8.77
N TYR A 513 -6.26 -14.64 -7.89
CA TYR A 513 -6.00 -15.93 -7.23
C TYR A 513 -5.85 -15.78 -5.74
N ILE A 514 -6.22 -16.82 -5.03
CA ILE A 514 -5.80 -17.05 -3.66
C ILE A 514 -4.59 -17.98 -3.73
N LEU A 515 -3.47 -17.52 -3.19
CA LEU A 515 -2.32 -18.37 -2.93
C LEU A 515 -2.27 -18.62 -1.42
N GLY A 516 -2.50 -19.85 -1.02
CA GLY A 516 -2.31 -20.27 0.36
C GLY A 516 -0.88 -20.72 0.59
N LEU A 517 -0.26 -20.30 1.68
CA LEU A 517 1.00 -20.88 2.14
C LEU A 517 0.71 -22.16 2.91
N ILE A 518 0.86 -23.30 2.24
CA ILE A 518 0.78 -24.63 2.84
C ILE A 518 2.21 -25.11 3.05
N ASP A 519 2.59 -25.41 4.30
CA ASP A 519 3.96 -25.82 4.66
C ASP A 519 5.04 -24.87 4.12
N GLY A 520 4.70 -23.59 4.05
CA GLY A 520 5.60 -22.56 3.57
C GLY A 520 5.73 -22.44 2.04
N ILE A 521 4.98 -23.20 1.28
CA ILE A 521 4.94 -23.18 -0.18
C ILE A 521 3.66 -22.50 -0.65
N ALA A 522 3.79 -21.51 -1.53
CA ALA A 522 2.63 -20.85 -2.12
C ALA A 522 1.90 -21.81 -3.08
N THR A 523 0.69 -22.16 -2.71
CA THR A 523 -0.17 -23.07 -3.47
C THR A 523 -1.40 -22.29 -3.95
N LYS A 524 -1.68 -22.36 -5.25
CA LYS A 524 -2.85 -21.68 -5.83
C LYS A 524 -4.13 -22.44 -5.49
N LEU A 525 -5.14 -21.71 -5.03
CA LEU A 525 -6.49 -22.20 -4.79
C LEU A 525 -7.41 -21.72 -5.92
N ASN A 526 -8.04 -22.64 -6.61
CA ASN A 526 -9.01 -22.35 -7.67
C ASN A 526 -10.43 -22.67 -7.21
N GLU A 527 -11.40 -21.86 -7.68
CA GLU A 527 -12.81 -22.26 -7.66
C GLU A 527 -12.99 -23.47 -8.55
N THR A 528 -13.63 -24.50 -8.03
CA THR A 528 -14.04 -25.67 -8.83
C THR A 528 -15.48 -25.49 -9.33
N GLU A 529 -15.86 -26.28 -10.33
CA GLU A 529 -17.27 -26.35 -10.73
C GLU A 529 -18.12 -27.06 -9.69
N ASN A 530 -17.49 -27.84 -8.81
CA ASN A 530 -18.18 -28.56 -7.75
C ASN A 530 -18.50 -27.65 -6.56
N ASN A 531 -19.66 -27.87 -5.98
CA ASN A 531 -20.04 -27.24 -4.73
C ASN A 531 -19.29 -27.87 -3.54
N VAL A 532 -19.18 -27.13 -2.43
CA VAL A 532 -18.66 -27.69 -1.19
C VAL A 532 -19.48 -28.87 -0.72
N ALA A 533 -18.81 -29.85 -0.11
CA ALA A 533 -19.49 -31.07 0.37
C ALA A 533 -20.39 -30.80 1.57
N LYS A 534 -20.04 -29.81 2.41
CA LYS A 534 -20.76 -29.46 3.62
C LYS A 534 -20.83 -27.95 3.82
N ALA A 535 -22.04 -27.43 4.05
CA ALA A 535 -22.27 -26.06 4.47
C ALA A 535 -22.93 -26.02 5.85
N ILE A 536 -22.68 -24.96 6.62
CA ILE A 536 -23.21 -24.80 7.98
C ILE A 536 -23.82 -23.41 8.11
N LEU A 537 -25.08 -23.37 8.53
CA LEU A 537 -25.77 -22.16 8.94
C LEU A 537 -26.12 -22.26 10.41
N ARG A 538 -25.53 -21.40 11.27
CA ARG A 538 -25.92 -21.29 12.67
C ARG A 538 -26.87 -20.14 12.85
N ILE A 539 -28.12 -20.46 13.14
CA ILE A 539 -29.16 -19.47 13.39
C ILE A 539 -28.95 -18.82 14.76
N ASN A 540 -29.20 -17.54 14.83
CA ASN A 540 -29.25 -16.82 16.11
C ASN A 540 -30.28 -17.43 17.05
N PRO A 541 -30.06 -17.46 18.38
CA PRO A 541 -31.10 -17.82 19.34
C PRO A 541 -32.35 -16.99 19.08
N PRO A 542 -33.51 -17.64 18.87
CA PRO A 542 -34.75 -16.92 18.63
C PRO A 542 -35.09 -15.97 19.78
N HIS A 543 -35.49 -14.76 19.44
CA HIS A 543 -35.90 -13.74 20.39
C HIS A 543 -37.39 -13.46 20.26
N MET A 544 -38.09 -13.39 21.39
CA MET A 544 -39.50 -13.12 21.42
C MET A 544 -39.79 -11.76 22.03
N LYS A 545 -40.55 -10.93 21.30
CA LYS A 545 -41.11 -9.68 21.85
C LYS A 545 -42.45 -9.99 22.53
N THR A 546 -42.71 -9.40 23.70
CA THR A 546 -44.02 -9.41 24.31
C THR A 546 -44.99 -8.55 23.52
N GLU A 547 -46.29 -8.84 23.58
CA GLU A 547 -47.35 -8.00 22.97
C GLU A 547 -47.34 -6.56 23.50
N LYS A 548 -46.72 -6.32 24.66
CA LYS A 548 -46.59 -4.98 25.29
C LYS A 548 -45.23 -4.31 25.02
N GLY A 549 -44.41 -4.84 24.11
CA GLY A 549 -43.13 -4.23 23.75
C GLY A 549 -41.98 -4.52 24.71
N GLY A 550 -42.18 -5.31 25.76
CA GLY A 550 -41.09 -5.78 26.63
C GLY A 550 -40.41 -7.02 26.07
N SER A 551 -39.11 -7.19 26.31
CA SER A 551 -38.39 -8.41 25.99
C SER A 551 -38.57 -9.44 27.12
N TYR A 552 -38.84 -10.70 26.76
CA TYR A 552 -38.73 -11.78 27.72
C TYR A 552 -37.26 -12.08 27.98
N SER A 553 -36.80 -11.82 29.18
CA SER A 553 -35.42 -12.10 29.59
C SER A 553 -35.16 -13.59 29.93
N ASN A 554 -36.20 -14.40 30.02
CA ASN A 554 -36.11 -15.81 30.47
C ASN A 554 -36.42 -16.78 29.32
N ASP A 555 -35.53 -16.87 28.36
CA ASP A 555 -35.60 -17.87 27.29
C ASP A 555 -35.24 -19.28 27.77
N TYR A 556 -34.99 -19.48 29.08
CA TYR A 556 -34.55 -20.75 29.65
C TYR A 556 -35.60 -21.83 29.61
N SER A 557 -36.86 -21.46 29.65
CA SER A 557 -38.00 -22.39 29.61
C SER A 557 -38.55 -22.62 28.20
N SER A 558 -37.97 -21.98 27.18
CA SER A 558 -38.48 -22.10 25.82
C SER A 558 -37.72 -23.14 24.99
N ARG A 559 -38.43 -23.86 24.14
CA ARG A 559 -37.87 -24.89 23.25
C ARG A 559 -38.22 -24.66 21.80
N VAL A 560 -37.28 -24.96 20.92
CA VAL A 560 -37.53 -25.06 19.48
C VAL A 560 -38.18 -26.40 19.20
N VAL A 561 -39.41 -26.37 18.72
CA VAL A 561 -40.20 -27.60 18.45
C VAL A 561 -40.29 -27.93 16.98
N ARG A 562 -40.22 -26.93 16.10
CA ARG A 562 -40.26 -27.12 14.65
C ARG A 562 -39.40 -26.08 13.95
N VAL A 563 -38.74 -26.50 12.87
CA VAL A 563 -38.01 -25.59 11.96
C VAL A 563 -38.58 -25.80 10.56
N PHE A 564 -38.87 -24.68 9.89
CA PHE A 564 -39.34 -24.67 8.52
C PHE A 564 -38.25 -24.01 7.66
N ILE A 565 -37.78 -24.73 6.63
CA ILE A 565 -36.79 -24.23 5.70
C ILE A 565 -37.46 -24.01 4.35
N LYS A 566 -37.46 -22.78 3.88
CA LYS A 566 -38.00 -22.40 2.58
C LYS A 566 -36.89 -22.32 1.54
N THR A 567 -37.04 -23.04 0.44
CA THR A 567 -36.05 -23.12 -0.65
C THR A 567 -36.68 -22.92 -2.01
N LEU A 568 -35.88 -22.54 -3.01
CA LEU A 568 -36.31 -22.60 -4.40
C LEU A 568 -36.51 -24.04 -4.87
N ASN A 569 -37.45 -24.24 -5.79
CA ASN A 569 -37.92 -25.59 -6.18
C ASN A 569 -36.91 -26.39 -7.03
N GLU A 570 -35.92 -25.76 -7.63
CA GLU A 570 -35.01 -26.39 -8.61
C GLU A 570 -34.21 -27.60 -8.07
N ASN A 571 -34.30 -27.94 -6.75
CA ASN A 571 -33.41 -28.93 -6.13
C ASN A 571 -34.03 -29.78 -5.02
N LYS A 572 -35.09 -30.52 -5.31
CA LYS A 572 -35.68 -31.49 -4.36
C LYS A 572 -34.66 -32.51 -3.81
N GLU A 573 -33.67 -32.91 -4.59
CA GLU A 573 -32.69 -33.93 -4.16
C GLU A 573 -31.55 -33.37 -3.27
N ALA A 574 -31.18 -32.12 -3.41
CA ALA A 574 -30.15 -31.48 -2.59
C ALA A 574 -30.53 -31.42 -1.10
N ILE A 575 -31.82 -31.48 -0.83
CA ILE A 575 -32.41 -31.35 0.51
C ILE A 575 -32.29 -32.63 1.34
N LYS A 576 -32.08 -33.79 0.73
CA LYS A 576 -31.90 -35.07 1.44
C LYS A 576 -30.71 -35.05 2.42
N GLY A 577 -29.84 -34.07 2.29
CA GLY A 577 -28.68 -33.88 3.17
C GLY A 577 -28.83 -32.85 4.27
N ILE A 578 -29.98 -32.19 4.45
CA ILE A 578 -30.14 -31.19 5.53
C ILE A 578 -30.35 -31.86 6.86
N LYS A 579 -29.56 -31.44 7.87
CA LYS A 579 -29.70 -31.95 9.27
C LYS A 579 -29.78 -30.78 10.23
N ILE A 580 -30.58 -30.97 11.28
CA ILE A 580 -30.63 -30.11 12.46
C ILE A 580 -30.36 -30.97 13.67
N LYS A 581 -29.25 -30.75 14.40
CA LYS A 581 -28.84 -31.55 15.56
C LYS A 581 -28.98 -33.06 15.28
N ASP A 582 -28.37 -33.57 14.25
CA ASP A 582 -28.36 -34.96 13.80
C ASP A 582 -29.68 -35.52 13.28
N LYS A 583 -30.77 -34.74 13.31
CA LYS A 583 -32.03 -35.14 12.70
C LYS A 583 -32.07 -34.73 11.22
N MET A 584 -32.42 -35.66 10.36
CA MET A 584 -32.67 -35.41 8.95
C MET A 584 -34.04 -34.77 8.73
N ILE A 585 -34.21 -34.05 7.62
CA ILE A 585 -35.49 -33.51 7.17
C ILE A 585 -36.50 -34.67 7.06
N ILE A 586 -37.67 -34.49 7.68
CA ILE A 586 -38.66 -35.54 7.80
C ILE A 586 -39.77 -35.36 6.74
N LYS A 587 -40.16 -34.13 6.40
CA LYS A 587 -41.36 -33.94 5.56
C LYS A 587 -41.30 -32.65 4.74
N ASN A 588 -41.57 -32.76 3.44
CA ASN A 588 -41.97 -31.62 2.61
C ASN A 588 -43.44 -31.33 2.83
N ILE A 589 -43.81 -30.12 3.22
CA ILE A 589 -45.20 -29.71 3.51
C ILE A 589 -45.80 -28.83 2.42
N VAL A 590 -44.97 -28.22 1.59
CA VAL A 590 -45.36 -27.44 0.42
C VAL A 590 -44.44 -27.79 -0.73
N ASP A 591 -45.01 -28.20 -1.81
CA ASP A 591 -44.35 -28.52 -3.07
C ASP A 591 -45.03 -27.70 -4.16
N ASP A 592 -44.52 -26.49 -4.39
CA ASP A 592 -45.03 -25.57 -5.38
C ASP A 592 -44.03 -25.47 -6.55
N ASP A 593 -44.44 -24.98 -7.68
CA ASP A 593 -43.58 -24.80 -8.88
C ASP A 593 -42.45 -23.79 -8.64
N LEU A 594 -42.60 -22.88 -7.68
CA LEU A 594 -41.63 -21.84 -7.36
C LEU A 594 -40.79 -22.14 -6.12
N PHE A 595 -41.32 -22.79 -5.11
CA PHE A 595 -40.59 -23.05 -3.85
C PHE A 595 -41.07 -24.27 -3.11
N ASN A 596 -40.22 -24.77 -2.21
CA ASN A 596 -40.52 -25.84 -1.28
C ASN A 596 -40.43 -25.37 0.17
N ILE A 597 -41.27 -25.92 1.06
CA ILE A 597 -41.14 -25.72 2.50
C ILE A 597 -40.94 -27.07 3.17
N PHE A 598 -39.80 -27.22 3.83
CA PHE A 598 -39.47 -28.43 4.58
C PHE A 598 -39.69 -28.22 6.07
N LYS A 599 -40.41 -29.14 6.71
CA LYS A 599 -40.68 -29.17 8.13
C LYS A 599 -39.76 -30.18 8.81
N ILE A 600 -39.08 -29.75 9.87
CA ILE A 600 -38.27 -30.58 10.74
C ILE A 600 -38.84 -30.49 12.13
N GLU A 601 -39.25 -31.64 12.68
CA GLU A 601 -39.69 -31.71 14.07
C GLU A 601 -38.51 -31.98 14.99
N THR A 602 -38.37 -31.15 16.01
CA THR A 602 -37.26 -31.20 16.94
C THR A 602 -37.70 -30.80 18.34
N SER A 603 -36.83 -30.92 19.32
CA SER A 603 -37.07 -30.41 20.67
C SER A 603 -35.73 -30.12 21.33
N PHE A 604 -35.39 -28.85 21.44
CA PHE A 604 -34.15 -28.42 22.12
C PHE A 604 -34.29 -27.02 22.71
N PRO A 605 -33.56 -26.70 23.79
CA PRO A 605 -33.56 -25.36 24.38
C PRO A 605 -33.03 -24.29 23.39
N ILE A 606 -33.54 -23.06 23.49
CA ILE A 606 -33.26 -21.95 22.59
C ILE A 606 -31.87 -21.32 22.82
N LEU A 607 -31.27 -21.53 23.97
CA LEU A 607 -30.21 -20.72 24.56
C LEU A 607 -29.01 -20.35 23.64
N ASN A 608 -28.58 -21.24 22.75
CA ASN A 608 -27.31 -21.10 22.04
C ASN A 608 -27.43 -21.05 20.50
N GLY A 609 -28.62 -20.83 19.97
CA GLY A 609 -28.86 -21.03 18.56
C GLY A 609 -28.79 -22.51 18.16
N PHE A 610 -28.85 -22.78 16.86
CA PHE A 610 -28.74 -24.15 16.36
C PHE A 610 -28.13 -24.20 14.96
N ASP A 611 -27.41 -25.27 14.68
CA ASP A 611 -26.77 -25.52 13.40
C ASP A 611 -27.74 -26.23 12.45
N ILE A 612 -27.80 -25.69 11.22
CA ILE A 612 -28.36 -26.35 10.05
C ILE A 612 -27.19 -26.79 9.20
N GLU A 613 -26.96 -28.09 9.16
CA GLU A 613 -25.95 -28.69 8.30
C GLU A 613 -26.56 -29.09 6.97
N ILE A 614 -25.89 -28.70 5.85
CA ILE A 614 -26.32 -29.02 4.52
C ILE A 614 -25.20 -29.84 3.86
N ASN A 615 -25.49 -31.13 3.63
CA ASN A 615 -24.56 -32.01 2.90
C ASN A 615 -25.03 -32.10 1.45
N THR A 616 -24.27 -31.57 0.54
CA THR A 616 -24.52 -31.66 -0.89
C THR A 616 -23.74 -32.85 -1.46
N LYS A 617 -24.45 -33.88 -1.86
CA LYS A 617 -23.83 -34.91 -2.71
C LYS A 617 -23.90 -34.44 -4.14
N GLU A 618 -22.69 -34.24 -4.72
CA GLU A 618 -22.37 -34.25 -6.17
C GLU A 618 -23.37 -33.68 -7.19
N ASN A 619 -24.33 -32.86 -6.79
CA ASN A 619 -25.27 -32.25 -7.72
C ASN A 619 -24.91 -30.81 -8.05
N ASN A 620 -24.55 -30.56 -9.32
CA ASN A 620 -24.28 -29.26 -9.94
C ASN A 620 -25.51 -28.30 -9.96
N LYS A 621 -26.55 -28.57 -9.17
CA LYS A 621 -27.76 -27.75 -9.15
C LYS A 621 -27.72 -26.71 -8.03
N VAL A 622 -28.10 -25.51 -8.37
CA VAL A 622 -28.11 -24.35 -7.46
C VAL A 622 -29.14 -24.56 -6.36
N PHE A 623 -28.68 -24.69 -5.10
CA PHE A 623 -29.53 -24.72 -3.93
C PHE A 623 -29.60 -23.33 -3.31
N GLU A 624 -30.80 -22.81 -3.07
CA GLU A 624 -30.99 -21.49 -2.48
C GLU A 624 -31.99 -21.56 -1.30
N ILE A 625 -31.54 -21.08 -0.13
CA ILE A 625 -32.40 -20.94 1.06
C ILE A 625 -32.98 -19.53 1.03
N LEU A 626 -34.29 -19.43 0.95
CA LEU A 626 -35.05 -18.17 0.94
C LEU A 626 -35.38 -17.67 2.35
N GLY A 627 -35.47 -18.55 3.32
CA GLY A 627 -35.77 -18.18 4.70
C GLY A 627 -35.94 -19.39 5.62
N ILE A 628 -35.93 -19.13 6.91
CA ILE A 628 -36.05 -20.12 7.98
C ILE A 628 -37.02 -19.60 9.01
N ASP A 629 -38.11 -20.34 9.25
CA ASP A 629 -39.06 -20.07 10.33
C ASP A 629 -38.86 -21.05 11.46
N THR A 630 -38.64 -20.55 12.65
CA THR A 630 -38.46 -21.38 13.86
C THR A 630 -39.69 -21.28 14.75
N LYS A 631 -40.35 -22.40 14.96
CA LYS A 631 -41.48 -22.47 15.87
C LYS A 631 -41.02 -22.82 17.28
N ILE A 632 -41.45 -22.00 18.22
CA ILE A 632 -41.01 -22.03 19.59
C ILE A 632 -42.21 -22.33 20.47
N GLU A 633 -42.05 -23.27 21.39
CA GLU A 633 -42.98 -23.53 22.47
C GLU A 633 -42.43 -22.96 23.77
N VAL A 634 -43.20 -22.09 24.39
CA VAL A 634 -42.88 -21.58 25.73
C VAL A 634 -43.45 -22.61 26.71
N VAL A 635 -42.55 -23.26 27.44
CA VAL A 635 -42.96 -24.14 28.57
C VAL A 635 -43.29 -23.19 29.72
N SER A 636 -44.57 -22.98 29.98
CA SER A 636 -45.01 -22.33 31.23
C SER A 636 -44.73 -23.28 32.36
N ASP A 637 -43.97 -22.85 33.35
CA ASP A 637 -43.90 -23.52 34.64
C ASP A 637 -45.28 -23.57 35.30
#